data_7d32c565ab4440e5951bfb26785525aa
#
_entry.id   7d32c565ab4440e5951bfb26785525aa
#
_cell.length_a   1.000
_cell.length_b   1.000
_cell.length_c   1.000
_cell.angle_alpha   90.00
_cell.angle_beta   90.00
_cell.angle_gamma   90.00
#
_symmetry.space_group_name_H-M   'P 1'
#
loop_
_entity.id
_entity.type
_entity.pdbx_description
1 polymer ?
#
loop_
_entity_poly.entity_id
_entity_poly.type
_entity_poly.pdbx_seq_one_letter_code
_entity_poly.pdbx_strand_id
1 'polypeptide(L)'
;MTRATRQDAPSAAPHAADHHELIRVHGARENNLKDVSIEIPKRRLTVFTGVSGSGKSSLVFDTIAAESQRLINETYSAFLQGFMPTLARPEVDVLEGLTTAIIVDQQRLGADPRSTVGTATDANAMLRILFSRLGDPHIGSPNAYSFNVPSVRAHGAITVERGNAKTVRQSFTRTGGMCPHCEGRGTVSDIDLTQLYDDSKSISEGAFTIPGWKSDSWWTVRLYADSGFLDPDKPIRDFTEQEMRDFLYREPTKVKVEGANLTYEGLIPKIQKSFLSKDREGMQPHIRAFVDRAVTFTACPECEGTRLSEAARSSRIGELNIADACALQITDLADWVATLDEPSVAPLLAALRHTLDSFVEIGLGYLSLDRPAGTLSGGEAQRVKMIRHLGSSLTDVTYVFDEPTIGLHPHDIERMNGLLLRLRDKGNTVLVVEHKPETIAIADHVVDLGPGAGTGGGTISFEGTVAGLRASDTLTGRHLDDRATLKKDVREPTGALEIRGANRHNLQDVDVDIPLGVLTVVTGVAGSGKSSLIHGSVPKSDEVVSVDQSPIRGSRRSNPATYTGLLDPIRKAFAKANGVKPALFSANSEGACPNCKGAGVVYTDLGMMAGVSATCEECDGKRFEASVLEHHLGGKDISEVLAMPVTEAEEFFREGEARTPAAHRILTRLADVGLGYLTLGQPLTTLSGGERQRLKLATHMADKGGTYVLDEPTTGLHLADVDQLLALLDRLVDSGKSVIVIEHHQAVMAHADWIIDLGPGAGHDGGRVVFEGTPAELVAKRGTVTGEHLAAYVGG
;
A
#
# COMPACT_ATOMS: atom_id res chain seq x y z
N MET A 1 18.62 24.76 61.51
CA MET A 1 18.91 23.76 60.53
C MET A 1 19.30 24.46 59.22
N THR A 2 20.61 24.57 59.05
CA THR A 2 21.28 25.30 57.98
C THR A 2 21.15 24.54 56.63
N ARG A 3 20.60 25.19 55.63
CA ARG A 3 20.54 24.69 54.25
C ARG A 3 21.95 24.72 53.67
N ALA A 4 22.52 23.54 53.40
CA ALA A 4 23.77 23.43 52.67
C ALA A 4 23.56 23.86 51.23
N THR A 5 24.21 24.89 50.79
CA THR A 5 24.39 25.31 49.41
C THR A 5 25.16 24.22 48.66
N ARG A 6 24.50 23.58 47.64
CA ARG A 6 25.22 22.77 46.67
C ARG A 6 26.19 23.71 45.94
N GLN A 7 27.47 23.49 46.11
CA GLN A 7 28.49 24.01 45.22
C GLN A 7 28.34 23.34 43.87
N ASP A 8 28.20 24.12 42.80
CA ASP A 8 28.25 23.63 41.41
C ASP A 8 29.62 22.96 41.22
N ALA A 9 29.56 21.65 40.93
CA ALA A 9 30.76 20.92 40.51
C ALA A 9 31.22 21.52 39.15
N PRO A 10 32.52 21.67 38.92
CA PRO A 10 33.02 22.14 37.64
C PRO A 10 32.54 21.21 36.54
N SER A 11 32.00 21.77 35.46
CA SER A 11 31.60 21.05 34.24
C SER A 11 32.76 20.15 33.81
N ALA A 12 32.59 18.85 33.91
CA ALA A 12 33.57 17.89 33.41
C ALA A 12 33.80 18.17 31.92
N ALA A 13 35.05 18.11 31.47
CA ALA A 13 35.38 18.20 30.06
C ALA A 13 34.55 17.12 29.30
N PRO A 14 33.99 17.45 28.11
CA PRO A 14 33.16 16.51 27.38
C PRO A 14 33.91 15.20 27.11
N HIS A 15 33.28 14.08 27.42
CA HIS A 15 33.85 12.75 27.19
C HIS A 15 33.90 12.48 25.69
N ALA A 16 34.84 11.63 25.20
CA ALA A 16 34.92 11.27 23.80
C ALA A 16 33.58 10.71 23.24
N ALA A 17 32.78 10.08 24.10
CA ALA A 17 31.43 9.62 23.77
C ALA A 17 30.40 10.74 23.50
N ASP A 18 30.69 11.98 23.96
CA ASP A 18 29.81 13.15 23.78
C ASP A 18 29.96 13.78 22.38
N HIS A 19 30.94 13.30 21.59
CA HIS A 19 31.20 13.80 20.23
C HIS A 19 30.51 13.06 19.12
N HIS A 20 29.57 12.16 19.42
CA HIS A 20 28.79 11.41 18.41
C HIS A 20 27.49 12.16 18.01
N GLU A 21 27.64 13.42 17.58
CA GLU A 21 26.50 14.28 17.23
C GLU A 21 26.09 14.20 15.75
N LEU A 22 26.85 13.48 14.92
CA LEU A 22 26.64 13.41 13.48
C LEU A 22 26.49 11.96 13.01
N ILE A 23 25.64 11.75 11.99
CA ILE A 23 25.72 10.60 11.10
C ILE A 23 26.57 11.04 9.91
N ARG A 24 27.66 10.32 9.62
CA ARG A 24 28.58 10.61 8.53
C ARG A 24 28.43 9.57 7.43
N VAL A 25 28.18 10.03 6.24
CA VAL A 25 28.11 9.25 5.00
C VAL A 25 29.23 9.73 4.11
N HIS A 26 30.10 8.84 3.63
CA HIS A 26 31.14 9.15 2.66
C HIS A 26 31.10 8.16 1.51
N GLY A 27 31.06 8.70 0.27
CA GLY A 27 31.15 7.90 -0.92
C GLY A 27 29.94 7.00 -1.17
N ALA A 28 28.72 7.45 -0.91
CA ALA A 28 27.51 6.67 -1.22
C ALA A 28 27.24 6.66 -2.73
N ARG A 29 27.07 5.42 -3.28
CA ARG A 29 26.90 5.15 -4.72
C ARG A 29 25.70 4.26 -5.01
N GLU A 30 24.81 4.08 -4.03
CA GLU A 30 23.62 3.22 -4.20
C GLU A 30 22.70 3.78 -5.28
N ASN A 31 22.24 2.93 -6.20
CA ASN A 31 21.36 3.27 -7.32
C ASN A 31 21.92 4.41 -8.21
N ASN A 32 21.31 5.60 -8.14
CA ASN A 32 21.70 6.77 -8.94
C ASN A 32 22.61 7.76 -8.19
N LEU A 33 23.04 7.46 -6.97
CA LEU A 33 23.93 8.33 -6.19
C LEU A 33 25.32 8.41 -6.83
N LYS A 34 25.90 9.61 -6.86
CA LYS A 34 27.19 9.91 -7.47
C LYS A 34 28.22 10.30 -6.41
N ASP A 35 28.72 9.30 -5.67
CA ASP A 35 29.76 9.50 -4.68
C ASP A 35 29.39 10.54 -3.61
N VAL A 36 28.17 10.39 -3.05
CA VAL A 36 27.60 11.37 -2.12
C VAL A 36 28.25 11.28 -0.75
N SER A 37 28.72 12.42 -0.26
CA SER A 37 29.23 12.56 1.11
C SER A 37 28.48 13.66 1.84
N ILE A 38 28.03 13.39 3.11
CA ILE A 38 27.21 14.29 3.90
C ILE A 38 27.36 14.01 5.39
N GLU A 39 27.19 15.07 6.21
CA GLU A 39 27.15 15.00 7.67
C GLU A 39 25.74 15.42 8.17
N ILE A 40 24.99 14.51 8.76
CA ILE A 40 23.62 14.72 9.19
C ILE A 40 23.60 14.89 10.72
N PRO A 41 23.06 16.02 11.25
CA PRO A 41 23.02 16.26 12.69
C PRO A 41 22.02 15.30 13.38
N LYS A 42 22.47 14.64 14.45
CA LYS A 42 21.61 13.82 15.31
C LYS A 42 20.71 14.68 16.19
N ARG A 43 19.61 14.07 16.65
CA ARG A 43 18.64 14.71 17.54
C ARG A 43 18.05 15.99 16.93
N ARG A 44 17.94 16.00 15.60
CA ARG A 44 17.37 17.07 14.79
C ARG A 44 16.37 16.47 13.79
N LEU A 45 15.52 17.33 13.28
CA LEU A 45 14.66 17.03 12.16
C LEU A 45 15.39 17.45 10.87
N THR A 46 15.81 16.44 10.10
CA THR A 46 16.44 16.65 8.78
C THR A 46 15.44 16.27 7.69
N VAL A 47 15.15 17.21 6.78
CA VAL A 47 14.29 16.97 5.63
C VAL A 47 15.14 16.81 4.38
N PHE A 48 14.95 15.70 3.67
CA PHE A 48 15.55 15.40 2.37
C PHE A 48 14.54 15.75 1.29
N THR A 49 14.87 16.70 0.45
CA THR A 49 14.02 17.21 -0.62
C THR A 49 14.73 17.17 -1.98
N GLY A 50 14.08 17.62 -3.04
CA GLY A 50 14.57 17.60 -4.42
C GLY A 50 13.61 16.92 -5.38
N VAL A 51 13.86 17.00 -6.67
CA VAL A 51 12.98 16.45 -7.71
C VAL A 51 12.74 14.95 -7.57
N SER A 52 11.62 14.48 -8.11
CA SER A 52 11.32 13.03 -8.15
C SER A 52 12.43 12.29 -8.88
N GLY A 53 12.94 11.17 -8.31
CA GLY A 53 14.07 10.43 -8.89
C GLY A 53 15.46 11.04 -8.70
N SER A 54 15.63 12.06 -7.86
CA SER A 54 16.95 12.68 -7.59
C SER A 54 17.89 11.85 -6.70
N GLY A 55 17.44 10.75 -6.08
CA GLY A 55 18.23 9.87 -5.23
C GLY A 55 17.97 9.97 -3.73
N LYS A 56 16.93 10.72 -3.29
CA LYS A 56 16.56 10.86 -1.87
C LYS A 56 16.37 9.52 -1.16
N SER A 57 15.52 8.67 -1.72
CA SER A 57 15.24 7.34 -1.14
C SER A 57 16.47 6.46 -1.16
N SER A 58 17.31 6.54 -2.18
CA SER A 58 18.57 5.79 -2.27
C SER A 58 19.53 6.19 -1.15
N LEU A 59 19.62 7.47 -0.80
CA LEU A 59 20.46 7.93 0.31
C LEU A 59 19.86 7.56 1.68
N VAL A 60 18.57 7.84 1.89
CA VAL A 60 17.95 7.75 3.22
C VAL A 60 17.56 6.31 3.54
N PHE A 61 16.89 5.59 2.62
CA PHE A 61 16.38 4.24 2.87
C PHE A 61 17.37 3.17 2.47
N ASP A 62 17.91 3.23 1.22
CA ASP A 62 18.73 2.15 0.68
C ASP A 62 20.18 2.22 1.21
N THR A 63 20.63 3.39 1.74
CA THR A 63 21.97 3.54 2.32
C THR A 63 21.89 3.62 3.85
N ILE A 64 21.35 4.72 4.43
CA ILE A 64 21.42 4.97 5.88
C ILE A 64 20.59 3.98 6.68
N ALA A 65 19.29 3.83 6.34
CA ALA A 65 18.38 2.98 7.08
C ALA A 65 18.69 1.50 6.87
N ALA A 66 19.05 1.09 5.63
CA ALA A 66 19.41 -0.28 5.31
C ALA A 66 20.64 -0.75 6.11
N GLU A 67 21.70 0.07 6.18
CA GLU A 67 22.90 -0.29 6.95
C GLU A 67 22.64 -0.36 8.43
N SER A 68 21.85 0.60 8.98
CA SER A 68 21.46 0.55 10.38
C SER A 68 20.69 -0.74 10.71
N GLN A 69 19.74 -1.14 9.87
CA GLN A 69 19.01 -2.40 10.07
C GLN A 69 19.89 -3.63 9.89
N ARG A 70 20.81 -3.61 8.91
CA ARG A 70 21.75 -4.69 8.70
C ARG A 70 22.63 -4.91 9.94
N LEU A 71 23.20 -3.85 10.50
CA LEU A 71 24.03 -3.91 11.71
C LEU A 71 23.24 -4.44 12.92
N ILE A 72 21.98 -4.03 13.08
CA ILE A 72 21.11 -4.55 14.14
C ILE A 72 20.83 -6.05 13.93
N ASN A 73 20.52 -6.45 12.70
CA ASN A 73 20.25 -7.85 12.37
C ASN A 73 21.45 -8.74 12.72
N GLU A 74 22.69 -8.26 12.54
CA GLU A 74 23.90 -8.98 12.90
C GLU A 74 24.06 -9.21 14.41
N THR A 75 23.39 -8.45 15.25
CA THR A 75 23.43 -8.63 16.73
C THR A 75 22.56 -9.81 17.21
N TYR A 76 21.64 -10.30 16.38
CA TYR A 76 20.77 -11.43 16.72
C TYR A 76 21.50 -12.77 16.55
N SER A 77 20.99 -13.82 17.20
CA SER A 77 21.52 -15.17 17.01
C SER A 77 21.33 -15.63 15.54
N ALA A 78 22.23 -16.47 15.04
CA ALA A 78 22.17 -17.01 13.67
C ALA A 78 20.80 -17.66 13.35
N PHE A 79 20.15 -18.27 14.36
CA PHE A 79 18.81 -18.83 14.22
C PHE A 79 17.77 -17.75 13.89
N LEU A 80 17.78 -16.60 14.59
CA LEU A 80 16.86 -15.49 14.33
C LEU A 80 17.19 -14.78 13.03
N GLN A 81 18.48 -14.61 12.71
CA GLN A 81 18.89 -14.03 11.43
C GLN A 81 18.33 -14.80 10.23
N GLY A 82 18.17 -16.12 10.34
CA GLY A 82 17.55 -16.95 9.30
C GLY A 82 16.09 -16.67 9.00
N PHE A 83 15.38 -15.97 9.89
CA PHE A 83 13.99 -15.53 9.69
C PHE A 83 13.86 -14.05 9.31
N MET A 84 14.96 -13.31 9.28
CA MET A 84 14.97 -11.88 8.97
C MET A 84 15.30 -11.66 7.49
N PRO A 85 14.82 -10.54 6.90
CA PRO A 85 15.25 -10.16 5.55
C PRO A 85 16.78 -10.03 5.48
N THR A 86 17.39 -10.67 4.53
CA THR A 86 18.83 -10.50 4.25
C THR A 86 19.00 -9.16 3.55
N LEU A 87 19.60 -8.19 4.25
CA LEU A 87 19.93 -6.89 3.69
C LEU A 87 21.37 -6.97 3.11
N ALA A 88 21.51 -6.55 1.86
CA ALA A 88 22.83 -6.35 1.27
C ALA A 88 23.51 -5.14 1.94
N ARG A 89 24.82 -5.16 2.01
CA ARG A 89 25.57 -3.98 2.44
C ARG A 89 25.46 -2.93 1.34
N PRO A 90 25.04 -1.69 1.66
CA PRO A 90 24.94 -0.63 0.66
C PRO A 90 26.33 -0.26 0.11
N GLU A 91 26.35 0.25 -1.12
CA GLU A 91 27.57 0.72 -1.78
C GLU A 91 27.94 2.10 -1.23
N VAL A 92 28.75 2.08 -0.15
CA VAL A 92 29.21 3.28 0.57
C VAL A 92 30.61 3.01 1.13
N ASP A 93 31.49 4.00 1.08
CA ASP A 93 32.86 3.84 1.58
C ASP A 93 32.89 3.84 3.10
N VAL A 94 32.25 4.85 3.73
CA VAL A 94 32.19 4.98 5.18
C VAL A 94 30.79 5.42 5.62
N LEU A 95 30.25 4.75 6.64
CA LEU A 95 29.00 5.13 7.28
C LEU A 95 29.14 5.00 8.81
N GLU A 96 29.20 6.13 9.49
CA GLU A 96 29.48 6.21 10.92
C GLU A 96 28.35 6.95 11.68
N GLY A 97 28.31 6.72 12.99
CA GLY A 97 27.43 7.43 13.89
C GLY A 97 25.97 6.97 13.84
N LEU A 98 25.68 5.83 13.20
CA LEU A 98 24.33 5.28 13.12
C LEU A 98 23.77 4.94 14.50
N THR A 99 22.47 5.18 14.67
CA THR A 99 21.64 4.65 15.74
C THR A 99 20.58 3.72 15.17
N THR A 100 19.85 3.00 16.02
CA THR A 100 18.77 2.11 15.59
C THR A 100 17.78 2.86 14.69
N ALA A 101 17.64 2.44 13.44
CA ALA A 101 16.67 3.03 12.53
C ALA A 101 15.30 2.34 12.61
N ILE A 102 14.27 3.15 12.80
CA ILE A 102 12.87 2.76 12.71
C ILE A 102 12.29 3.36 11.43
N ILE A 103 12.01 2.49 10.47
CA ILE A 103 11.46 2.90 9.17
C ILE A 103 9.93 2.95 9.26
N VAL A 104 9.38 4.09 8.89
CA VAL A 104 7.94 4.33 8.78
C VAL A 104 7.60 4.63 7.33
N ASP A 105 7.46 3.56 6.55
CA ASP A 105 7.16 3.59 5.13
C ASP A 105 5.66 3.40 4.84
N GLN A 106 5.29 3.56 3.57
CA GLN A 106 3.93 3.41 3.07
C GLN A 106 3.54 1.94 2.76
N GLN A 107 4.39 0.97 3.08
CA GLN A 107 4.05 -0.43 2.84
C GLN A 107 2.83 -0.82 3.65
N ARG A 108 1.89 -1.52 3.01
CA ARG A 108 0.66 -1.99 3.65
C ARG A 108 0.98 -2.90 4.82
N LEU A 109 0.27 -2.70 5.91
CA LEU A 109 0.24 -3.64 7.02
C LEU A 109 -0.41 -4.92 6.52
N GLY A 110 0.30 -6.03 6.55
CA GLY A 110 0.00 -7.37 6.05
C GLY A 110 -1.43 -7.71 5.59
N ALA A 111 -1.53 -8.61 4.63
CA ALA A 111 -2.79 -9.04 4.02
C ALA A 111 -3.57 -10.09 4.86
N ASP A 112 -3.11 -10.45 6.07
CA ASP A 112 -3.82 -11.42 6.92
C ASP A 112 -5.17 -10.82 7.36
N PRO A 113 -6.31 -11.49 7.10
CA PRO A 113 -7.63 -11.05 7.55
C PRO A 113 -7.76 -10.88 9.06
N ARG A 114 -6.87 -11.47 9.84
CA ARG A 114 -6.78 -11.34 11.30
C ARG A 114 -5.96 -10.12 11.76
N SER A 115 -5.31 -9.42 10.84
CA SER A 115 -4.61 -8.17 11.15
C SER A 115 -5.60 -7.02 11.11
N THR A 116 -5.77 -6.34 12.25
CA THR A 116 -6.65 -5.16 12.40
C THR A 116 -5.86 -3.96 12.91
N VAL A 117 -6.44 -2.76 12.81
CA VAL A 117 -5.86 -1.55 13.39
C VAL A 117 -5.51 -1.76 14.86
N GLY A 118 -6.42 -2.35 15.64
CA GLY A 118 -6.19 -2.62 17.06
C GLY A 118 -5.08 -3.62 17.35
N THR A 119 -4.87 -4.64 16.48
CA THR A 119 -3.76 -5.59 16.66
C THR A 119 -2.43 -5.01 16.19
N ALA A 120 -2.45 -4.12 15.20
CA ALA A 120 -1.25 -3.48 14.68
C ALA A 120 -0.67 -2.44 15.66
N THR A 121 -1.49 -1.89 16.56
CA THR A 121 -1.11 -0.82 17.50
C THR A 121 -1.07 -1.25 18.96
N ASP A 122 -1.26 -2.53 19.24
CA ASP A 122 -1.38 -3.11 20.58
C ASP A 122 -2.59 -2.62 21.41
N ALA A 123 -3.43 -1.72 20.89
CA ALA A 123 -4.64 -1.25 21.56
C ALA A 123 -5.62 -2.39 21.88
N ASN A 124 -5.75 -3.38 20.98
CA ASN A 124 -6.55 -4.57 21.20
C ASN A 124 -6.01 -5.41 22.37
N ALA A 125 -4.68 -5.47 22.56
CA ALA A 125 -4.08 -6.19 23.69
C ALA A 125 -4.48 -5.54 25.02
N MET A 126 -4.48 -4.22 25.10
CA MET A 126 -4.90 -3.46 26.28
C MET A 126 -6.40 -3.65 26.57
N LEU A 127 -7.26 -3.58 25.54
CA LEU A 127 -8.69 -3.87 25.70
C LEU A 127 -8.95 -5.28 26.20
N ARG A 128 -8.25 -6.30 25.68
CA ARG A 128 -8.38 -7.69 26.17
C ARG A 128 -8.02 -7.81 27.64
N ILE A 129 -6.99 -7.12 28.11
CA ILE A 129 -6.63 -7.09 29.53
C ILE A 129 -7.73 -6.38 30.33
N LEU A 130 -8.25 -5.27 29.83
CA LEU A 130 -9.33 -4.52 30.48
C LEU A 130 -10.58 -5.39 30.65
N PHE A 131 -11.07 -6.04 29.58
CA PHE A 131 -12.24 -6.94 29.63
C PHE A 131 -11.99 -8.16 30.50
N SER A 132 -10.76 -8.70 30.56
CA SER A 132 -10.41 -9.80 31.46
C SER A 132 -10.43 -9.41 32.93
N ARG A 133 -10.40 -8.11 33.26
CA ARG A 133 -10.43 -7.60 34.65
C ARG A 133 -11.81 -7.12 35.07
N LEU A 134 -12.52 -6.44 34.17
CA LEU A 134 -13.77 -5.74 34.45
C LEU A 134 -15.01 -6.39 33.81
N GLY A 135 -14.83 -7.29 32.87
CA GLY A 135 -15.95 -7.87 32.12
C GLY A 135 -16.81 -8.78 32.97
N ASP A 136 -18.12 -8.61 32.87
CA ASP A 136 -19.15 -9.44 33.51
C ASP A 136 -20.04 -10.08 32.42
N PRO A 137 -20.23 -11.44 32.42
CA PRO A 137 -19.56 -12.41 33.27
C PRO A 137 -18.06 -12.55 33.00
N HIS A 138 -17.28 -12.85 34.02
CA HIS A 138 -15.85 -13.14 33.88
C HIS A 138 -15.61 -14.46 33.17
N ILE A 139 -14.99 -14.44 31.98
CA ILE A 139 -14.79 -15.63 31.14
C ILE A 139 -13.37 -16.16 31.13
N GLY A 140 -12.41 -15.46 31.79
CA GLY A 140 -11.04 -15.93 31.93
C GLY A 140 -9.96 -14.88 31.60
N SER A 141 -8.78 -15.37 31.22
CA SER A 141 -7.61 -14.55 30.93
C SER A 141 -7.81 -13.70 29.64
N PRO A 142 -6.93 -12.73 29.37
CA PRO A 142 -6.99 -11.94 28.13
C PRO A 142 -7.04 -12.77 26.83
N ASN A 143 -6.59 -14.02 26.87
CA ASN A 143 -6.70 -14.94 25.74
C ASN A 143 -8.14 -15.32 25.39
N ALA A 144 -9.04 -15.34 26.40
CA ALA A 144 -10.47 -15.60 26.18
C ALA A 144 -11.18 -14.51 25.38
N TYR A 145 -10.56 -13.34 25.22
CA TYR A 145 -11.03 -12.19 24.44
C TYR A 145 -10.25 -12.01 23.13
N SER A 146 -9.39 -12.96 22.75
CA SER A 146 -8.56 -12.89 21.55
C SER A 146 -9.14 -13.72 20.43
N PHE A 147 -9.49 -13.07 19.31
CA PHE A 147 -9.91 -13.78 18.10
C PHE A 147 -8.76 -14.53 17.39
N ASN A 148 -7.51 -14.36 17.84
CA ASN A 148 -6.34 -15.09 17.32
C ASN A 148 -6.00 -16.34 18.14
N VAL A 149 -6.70 -16.61 19.23
CA VAL A 149 -6.44 -17.73 20.13
C VAL A 149 -7.62 -18.68 20.13
N PRO A 150 -7.46 -19.93 19.62
CA PRO A 150 -8.51 -20.93 19.67
C PRO A 150 -8.72 -21.47 21.09
N SER A 151 -9.94 -21.91 21.38
CA SER A 151 -10.21 -22.72 22.55
C SER A 151 -9.75 -24.16 22.31
N VAL A 152 -8.88 -24.68 23.17
CA VAL A 152 -8.33 -26.02 23.04
C VAL A 152 -8.62 -26.82 24.34
N ARG A 153 -9.13 -28.03 24.17
CA ARG A 153 -9.25 -29.00 25.24
C ARG A 153 -8.25 -30.13 25.02
N ALA A 154 -7.37 -30.32 25.95
CA ALA A 154 -6.42 -31.41 25.92
C ALA A 154 -6.66 -32.35 27.13
N HIS A 155 -6.62 -33.65 26.91
CA HIS A 155 -6.66 -34.65 27.95
C HIS A 155 -5.27 -35.25 28.10
N GLY A 156 -4.67 -35.09 29.26
CA GLY A 156 -3.35 -35.63 29.61
C GLY A 156 -3.42 -36.58 30.78
N ALA A 157 -2.56 -37.58 30.81
CA ALA A 157 -2.33 -38.39 31.97
C ALA A 157 -1.17 -37.79 32.78
N ILE A 158 -1.44 -37.43 34.05
CA ILE A 158 -0.40 -36.99 34.97
C ILE A 158 -0.21 -38.08 36.01
N THR A 159 1.03 -38.53 36.16
CA THR A 159 1.38 -39.47 37.24
C THR A 159 1.79 -38.64 38.48
N VAL A 160 1.02 -38.71 39.52
CA VAL A 160 1.33 -38.06 40.80
C VAL A 160 2.03 -39.06 41.69
N GLU A 161 3.32 -38.89 41.95
CA GLU A 161 4.09 -39.69 42.88
C GLU A 161 3.98 -39.10 44.29
N ARG A 162 3.03 -39.56 45.06
CA ARG A 162 3.02 -39.50 46.53
C ARG A 162 2.52 -40.86 47.04
N GLY A 163 3.46 -41.73 47.38
CA GLY A 163 3.17 -43.06 47.85
C GLY A 163 2.92 -44.05 46.71
N ASN A 164 1.76 -44.58 46.57
CA ASN A 164 1.39 -45.45 45.40
C ASN A 164 1.12 -44.56 44.16
N ALA A 165 1.89 -44.70 43.12
CA ALA A 165 1.73 -43.95 41.86
C ALA A 165 0.33 -44.16 41.28
N LYS A 166 -0.49 -43.11 41.25
CA LYS A 166 -1.82 -43.12 40.67
C LYS A 166 -1.84 -42.23 39.43
N THR A 167 -2.13 -42.82 38.29
CA THR A 167 -2.33 -42.08 37.05
C THR A 167 -3.71 -41.39 37.07
N VAL A 168 -3.74 -40.09 37.14
CA VAL A 168 -4.97 -39.30 37.11
C VAL A 168 -5.09 -38.67 35.72
N ARG A 169 -6.22 -38.89 35.03
CA ARG A 169 -6.55 -38.16 33.80
C ARG A 169 -7.01 -36.79 34.18
N GLN A 170 -6.25 -35.80 33.79
CA GLN A 170 -6.58 -34.39 33.97
C GLN A 170 -6.89 -33.73 32.61
N SER A 171 -8.04 -33.07 32.53
CA SER A 171 -8.38 -32.25 31.35
C SER A 171 -7.88 -30.84 31.56
N PHE A 172 -7.14 -30.36 30.58
CA PHE A 172 -6.70 -28.97 30.50
C PHE A 172 -7.56 -28.27 29.46
N THR A 173 -8.19 -27.17 29.84
CA THR A 173 -8.92 -26.33 28.91
C THR A 173 -8.20 -24.99 28.84
N ARG A 174 -7.74 -24.61 27.65
CA ARG A 174 -7.29 -23.24 27.35
C ARG A 174 -8.44 -22.57 26.62
N THR A 175 -9.07 -21.60 27.29
CA THR A 175 -10.14 -20.82 26.70
C THR A 175 -9.53 -19.74 25.81
N GLY A 176 -9.88 -19.74 24.53
CA GLY A 176 -9.59 -18.68 23.56
C GLY A 176 -10.86 -17.97 23.13
N GLY A 177 -10.72 -16.74 22.63
CA GLY A 177 -11.87 -15.95 22.17
C GLY A 177 -12.19 -16.11 20.67
N MET A 178 -11.46 -16.97 19.96
CA MET A 178 -11.62 -17.14 18.52
C MET A 178 -12.97 -17.81 18.18
N CYS A 179 -13.71 -17.23 17.23
CA CYS A 179 -14.88 -17.89 16.66
C CYS A 179 -14.47 -19.21 15.98
N PRO A 180 -15.05 -20.36 16.34
CA PRO A 180 -14.64 -21.65 15.78
C PRO A 180 -15.03 -21.80 14.30
N HIS A 181 -16.10 -21.13 13.85
CA HIS A 181 -16.62 -21.26 12.51
C HIS A 181 -15.76 -20.54 11.46
N CYS A 182 -15.41 -19.27 11.69
CA CYS A 182 -14.57 -18.49 10.76
C CYS A 182 -13.09 -18.47 11.17
N GLU A 183 -12.71 -19.17 12.23
CA GLU A 183 -11.32 -19.19 12.74
C GLU A 183 -10.73 -17.80 12.94
N GLY A 184 -11.53 -16.86 13.44
CA GLY A 184 -11.11 -15.49 13.71
C GLY A 184 -10.97 -14.59 12.47
N ARG A 185 -11.44 -15.02 11.31
CA ARG A 185 -11.40 -14.22 10.08
C ARG A 185 -12.54 -13.19 9.99
N GLY A 186 -13.66 -13.46 10.67
CA GLY A 186 -14.87 -12.64 10.62
C GLY A 186 -15.72 -12.86 9.40
N THR A 187 -15.16 -13.48 8.35
CA THR A 187 -15.85 -13.80 7.10
C THR A 187 -15.73 -15.30 6.79
N VAL A 188 -16.70 -15.81 6.09
CA VAL A 188 -16.69 -17.15 5.49
C VAL A 188 -16.76 -16.99 3.98
N SER A 189 -16.06 -17.88 3.29
CA SER A 189 -16.19 -17.96 1.83
C SER A 189 -17.40 -18.81 1.50
N ASP A 190 -18.35 -18.22 0.79
CA ASP A 190 -19.44 -18.95 0.16
C ASP A 190 -19.19 -19.06 -1.33
N ILE A 191 -19.60 -20.18 -1.91
CA ILE A 191 -19.38 -20.43 -3.33
C ILE A 191 -20.72 -20.34 -4.03
N ASP A 192 -20.83 -19.38 -4.94
CA ASP A 192 -21.98 -19.25 -5.82
C ASP A 192 -22.02 -20.41 -6.83
N LEU A 193 -22.88 -21.37 -6.55
CA LEU A 193 -23.02 -22.58 -7.35
C LEU A 193 -23.39 -22.26 -8.81
N THR A 194 -24.10 -21.18 -9.07
CA THR A 194 -24.50 -20.76 -10.43
C THR A 194 -23.30 -20.38 -11.31
N GLN A 195 -22.17 -20.05 -10.69
CA GLN A 195 -20.91 -19.76 -11.38
C GLN A 195 -20.07 -21.01 -11.63
N LEU A 196 -20.43 -22.17 -11.05
CA LEU A 196 -19.70 -23.43 -11.20
C LEU A 196 -20.25 -24.31 -12.32
N TYR A 197 -21.57 -24.33 -12.49
CA TYR A 197 -22.23 -25.17 -13.48
C TYR A 197 -23.57 -24.58 -13.94
N ASP A 198 -24.00 -24.98 -15.14
CA ASP A 198 -25.31 -24.73 -15.70
C ASP A 198 -26.20 -25.95 -15.40
N ASP A 199 -27.16 -25.81 -14.49
CA ASP A 199 -28.01 -26.88 -14.00
C ASP A 199 -29.00 -27.41 -15.05
N SER A 200 -29.24 -26.64 -16.11
CA SER A 200 -30.09 -27.06 -17.23
C SER A 200 -29.43 -28.09 -18.13
N LYS A 201 -28.12 -28.32 -18.00
CA LYS A 201 -27.31 -29.24 -18.78
C LYS A 201 -26.88 -30.46 -17.97
N SER A 202 -26.62 -31.54 -18.69
CA SER A 202 -25.93 -32.70 -18.13
C SER A 202 -24.41 -32.57 -18.16
N ILE A 203 -23.70 -33.43 -17.45
CA ILE A 203 -22.23 -33.45 -17.45
C ILE A 203 -21.71 -33.71 -18.88
N SER A 204 -22.33 -34.62 -19.59
CA SER A 204 -22.01 -34.94 -20.99
C SER A 204 -22.26 -33.79 -21.95
N GLU A 205 -23.21 -32.91 -21.67
CA GLU A 205 -23.50 -31.70 -22.45
C GLU A 205 -22.60 -30.51 -22.08
N GLY A 206 -21.68 -30.69 -21.13
CA GLY A 206 -20.73 -29.65 -20.71
C GLY A 206 -21.32 -28.66 -19.74
N ALA A 207 -21.95 -29.14 -18.66
CA ALA A 207 -22.55 -28.32 -17.59
C ALA A 207 -21.56 -27.45 -16.88
N PHE A 208 -20.26 -27.80 -16.81
CA PHE A 208 -19.28 -27.03 -16.02
C PHE A 208 -18.91 -25.69 -16.69
N THR A 209 -19.00 -24.60 -15.93
CA THR A 209 -18.63 -23.24 -16.32
C THR A 209 -17.24 -22.82 -15.82
N ILE A 210 -16.54 -23.71 -15.12
CA ILE A 210 -15.24 -23.51 -14.51
C ILE A 210 -14.14 -23.42 -15.59
N PRO A 211 -13.25 -22.42 -15.54
CA PRO A 211 -12.14 -22.32 -16.47
C PRO A 211 -11.26 -23.57 -16.52
N GLY A 212 -11.00 -24.10 -17.70
CA GLY A 212 -10.21 -25.33 -17.90
C GLY A 212 -11.01 -26.63 -17.72
N TRP A 213 -12.30 -26.58 -17.39
CA TRP A 213 -13.19 -27.75 -17.27
C TRP A 213 -14.15 -27.83 -18.46
N LYS A 214 -13.59 -27.84 -19.65
CA LYS A 214 -14.38 -28.03 -20.87
C LYS A 214 -14.63 -29.51 -21.11
N SER A 215 -15.64 -29.84 -21.90
CA SER A 215 -15.99 -31.20 -22.26
C SER A 215 -14.87 -32.03 -22.90
N ASP A 216 -13.88 -31.37 -23.45
CA ASP A 216 -12.65 -31.93 -24.03
C ASP A 216 -11.48 -32.00 -23.03
N SER A 217 -11.62 -31.46 -21.82
CA SER A 217 -10.58 -31.56 -20.78
C SER A 217 -10.70 -32.91 -20.06
N TRP A 218 -10.00 -33.84 -20.61
CA TRP A 218 -10.14 -35.28 -20.49
C TRP A 218 -10.27 -35.86 -19.06
N TRP A 219 -9.44 -35.37 -18.08
CA TRP A 219 -9.41 -36.04 -16.76
C TRP A 219 -10.42 -35.49 -15.76
N THR A 220 -10.71 -34.22 -15.79
CA THR A 220 -11.52 -33.60 -14.74
C THR A 220 -13.03 -33.88 -14.96
N VAL A 221 -13.52 -33.70 -16.15
CA VAL A 221 -14.95 -33.94 -16.47
C VAL A 221 -15.28 -35.43 -16.46
N ARG A 222 -14.42 -36.28 -17.02
CA ARG A 222 -14.57 -37.73 -16.97
C ARG A 222 -14.59 -38.32 -15.59
N LEU A 223 -13.82 -37.72 -14.64
CA LEU A 223 -13.86 -38.18 -13.28
C LEU A 223 -15.26 -38.06 -12.66
N TYR A 224 -16.02 -37.03 -13.03
CA TYR A 224 -17.41 -36.88 -12.60
C TYR A 224 -18.36 -37.78 -13.40
N ALA A 225 -18.18 -37.86 -14.73
CA ALA A 225 -19.03 -38.65 -15.60
C ALA A 225 -18.93 -40.17 -15.36
N ASP A 226 -17.70 -40.67 -15.20
CA ASP A 226 -17.43 -42.11 -15.13
C ASP A 226 -17.24 -42.61 -13.67
N SER A 227 -17.52 -41.77 -12.68
CA SER A 227 -17.36 -42.11 -11.26
C SER A 227 -18.29 -43.24 -10.74
N GLY A 228 -19.42 -43.44 -11.42
CA GLY A 228 -20.51 -44.33 -11.00
C GLY A 228 -21.38 -43.76 -9.86
N PHE A 229 -21.13 -42.48 -9.43
CA PHE A 229 -21.96 -41.83 -8.42
C PHE A 229 -23.04 -40.93 -9.03
N LEU A 230 -22.89 -40.55 -10.29
CA LEU A 230 -23.74 -39.60 -11.01
C LEU A 230 -24.18 -40.22 -12.33
N ASP A 231 -25.35 -39.83 -12.81
CA ASP A 231 -25.77 -40.08 -14.17
C ASP A 231 -25.28 -38.94 -15.09
N PRO A 232 -24.27 -39.16 -15.94
CA PRO A 232 -23.65 -38.12 -16.75
C PRO A 232 -24.55 -37.50 -17.81
N ASP A 233 -25.62 -38.18 -18.20
CA ASP A 233 -26.56 -37.76 -19.26
C ASP A 233 -27.81 -37.06 -18.71
N LYS A 234 -27.95 -37.05 -17.37
CA LYS A 234 -29.06 -36.44 -16.66
C LYS A 234 -28.74 -34.96 -16.38
N PRO A 235 -29.66 -34.00 -16.67
CA PRO A 235 -29.48 -32.60 -16.27
C PRO A 235 -29.25 -32.45 -14.75
N ILE A 236 -28.33 -31.60 -14.34
CA ILE A 236 -27.94 -31.48 -12.92
C ILE A 236 -29.14 -31.08 -12.05
N ARG A 237 -30.07 -30.27 -12.53
CA ARG A 237 -31.31 -29.89 -11.82
C ARG A 237 -32.20 -31.09 -11.49
N ASP A 238 -32.07 -32.18 -12.22
CA ASP A 238 -32.87 -33.40 -12.03
C ASP A 238 -32.16 -34.44 -11.16
N PHE A 239 -30.97 -34.13 -10.62
CA PHE A 239 -30.26 -35.00 -9.70
C PHE A 239 -31.10 -35.27 -8.45
N THR A 240 -31.05 -36.48 -7.97
CA THR A 240 -31.63 -36.86 -6.66
C THR A 240 -30.83 -36.16 -5.55
N GLU A 241 -31.40 -36.09 -4.35
CA GLU A 241 -30.69 -35.52 -3.20
C GLU A 241 -29.35 -36.23 -2.90
N GLN A 242 -29.27 -37.54 -3.20
CA GLN A 242 -28.03 -38.29 -3.01
C GLN A 242 -27.01 -37.95 -4.10
N GLU A 243 -27.43 -37.94 -5.38
CA GLU A 243 -26.56 -37.50 -6.50
C GLU A 243 -26.04 -36.08 -6.27
N MET A 244 -26.90 -35.14 -5.83
CA MET A 244 -26.51 -33.76 -5.54
C MET A 244 -25.53 -33.67 -4.37
N ARG A 245 -25.71 -34.49 -3.31
CA ARG A 245 -24.73 -34.57 -2.22
C ARG A 245 -23.39 -35.12 -2.67
N ASP A 246 -23.42 -36.17 -3.48
CA ASP A 246 -22.23 -36.80 -4.03
C ASP A 246 -21.53 -35.85 -5.04
N PHE A 247 -22.28 -35.10 -5.83
CA PHE A 247 -21.78 -34.12 -6.77
C PHE A 247 -21.08 -32.96 -6.04
N LEU A 248 -21.70 -32.38 -5.00
CA LEU A 248 -21.21 -31.17 -4.35
C LEU A 248 -20.23 -31.42 -3.19
N TYR A 249 -20.47 -32.47 -2.37
CA TYR A 249 -19.83 -32.56 -1.04
C TYR A 249 -19.15 -33.89 -0.73
N ARG A 250 -19.12 -34.86 -1.68
CA ARG A 250 -18.54 -36.16 -1.39
C ARG A 250 -17.10 -36.07 -0.95
N GLU A 251 -16.80 -36.80 0.16
CA GLU A 251 -15.42 -36.94 0.66
C GLU A 251 -14.53 -37.69 -0.33
N PRO A 252 -13.19 -37.40 -0.33
CA PRO A 252 -12.25 -38.03 -1.24
C PRO A 252 -12.37 -39.56 -1.25
N THR A 253 -12.84 -40.12 -2.35
CA THR A 253 -13.09 -41.55 -2.53
C THR A 253 -12.30 -42.07 -3.72
N LYS A 254 -11.62 -43.23 -3.57
CA LYS A 254 -10.91 -43.86 -4.68
C LYS A 254 -11.90 -44.52 -5.63
N VAL A 255 -11.81 -44.17 -6.91
CA VAL A 255 -12.61 -44.73 -8.01
C VAL A 255 -11.70 -45.23 -9.09
N LYS A 256 -12.20 -46.17 -9.90
CA LYS A 256 -11.48 -46.70 -11.02
C LYS A 256 -12.15 -46.24 -12.30
N VAL A 257 -11.50 -45.34 -13.01
CA VAL A 257 -11.99 -44.77 -14.28
C VAL A 257 -11.05 -45.23 -15.38
N GLU A 258 -11.57 -45.93 -16.38
CA GLU A 258 -10.83 -46.51 -17.53
C GLU A 258 -9.56 -47.30 -17.10
N GLY A 259 -9.62 -48.02 -15.98
CA GLY A 259 -8.51 -48.79 -15.46
C GLY A 259 -7.50 -48.02 -14.59
N ALA A 260 -7.58 -46.69 -14.51
CA ALA A 260 -6.75 -45.85 -13.65
C ALA A 260 -7.40 -45.65 -12.28
N ASN A 261 -6.62 -45.72 -11.21
CA ASN A 261 -7.07 -45.40 -9.85
C ASN A 261 -7.02 -43.88 -9.66
N LEU A 262 -8.17 -43.23 -9.61
CA LEU A 262 -8.33 -41.80 -9.38
C LEU A 262 -9.02 -41.56 -8.02
N THR A 263 -8.93 -40.32 -7.54
CA THR A 263 -9.65 -39.91 -6.33
C THR A 263 -10.76 -38.96 -6.73
N TYR A 264 -12.00 -39.38 -6.58
CA TYR A 264 -13.20 -38.56 -6.71
C TYR A 264 -13.38 -37.77 -5.42
N GLU A 265 -13.70 -36.50 -5.55
CA GLU A 265 -14.12 -35.64 -4.46
C GLU A 265 -15.23 -34.70 -4.97
N GLY A 266 -16.13 -34.29 -4.09
CA GLY A 266 -17.21 -33.37 -4.46
C GLY A 266 -16.69 -32.04 -5.02
N LEU A 267 -17.54 -31.34 -5.78
CA LEU A 267 -17.17 -30.11 -6.49
C LEU A 267 -16.67 -29.00 -5.55
N ILE A 268 -17.33 -28.82 -4.40
CA ILE A 268 -16.96 -27.79 -3.41
C ILE A 268 -15.58 -28.04 -2.81
N PRO A 269 -15.26 -29.22 -2.21
CA PRO A 269 -13.91 -29.52 -1.75
C PRO A 269 -12.85 -29.38 -2.84
N LYS A 270 -13.19 -29.79 -4.08
CA LYS A 270 -12.29 -29.66 -5.23
C LYS A 270 -11.95 -28.20 -5.57
N ILE A 271 -12.95 -27.34 -5.60
CA ILE A 271 -12.79 -25.90 -5.84
C ILE A 271 -11.98 -25.26 -4.70
N GLN A 272 -12.32 -25.55 -3.45
CA GLN A 272 -11.58 -25.05 -2.30
C GLN A 272 -10.09 -25.38 -2.38
N LYS A 273 -9.76 -26.64 -2.69
CA LYS A 273 -8.39 -27.11 -2.80
C LYS A 273 -7.65 -26.58 -4.03
N SER A 274 -8.34 -26.50 -5.18
CA SER A 274 -7.70 -26.14 -6.45
C SER A 274 -7.51 -24.63 -6.63
N PHE A 275 -8.41 -23.84 -6.10
CA PHE A 275 -8.45 -22.38 -6.31
C PHE A 275 -8.31 -21.57 -5.01
N LEU A 276 -9.04 -21.92 -3.93
CA LEU A 276 -9.07 -21.08 -2.74
C LEU A 276 -7.88 -21.27 -1.78
N SER A 277 -7.20 -22.41 -1.84
CA SER A 277 -5.98 -22.65 -1.06
C SER A 277 -4.72 -22.04 -1.66
N LYS A 278 -4.80 -21.53 -2.89
CA LYS A 278 -3.66 -20.94 -3.60
C LYS A 278 -3.61 -19.44 -3.39
N ASP A 279 -2.40 -18.90 -3.39
CA ASP A 279 -2.19 -17.45 -3.35
C ASP A 279 -2.88 -16.80 -4.57
N ARG A 280 -3.82 -15.90 -4.28
CA ARG A 280 -4.62 -15.18 -5.26
C ARG A 280 -3.76 -14.33 -6.20
N GLU A 281 -2.61 -13.85 -5.74
CA GLU A 281 -1.71 -13.04 -6.53
C GLU A 281 -0.98 -13.85 -7.61
N GLY A 282 -0.74 -15.14 -7.35
CA GLY A 282 -0.13 -16.08 -8.30
C GLY A 282 -1.07 -16.66 -9.35
N MET A 283 -2.38 -16.38 -9.28
CA MET A 283 -3.35 -16.93 -10.22
C MET A 283 -3.32 -16.24 -11.59
N GLN A 284 -3.56 -17.00 -12.65
CA GLN A 284 -3.75 -16.44 -13.99
C GLN A 284 -4.98 -15.52 -14.03
N PRO A 285 -4.99 -14.45 -14.87
CA PRO A 285 -6.05 -13.44 -14.85
C PRO A 285 -7.46 -13.99 -15.02
N HIS A 286 -7.67 -14.95 -15.92
CA HIS A 286 -8.97 -15.55 -16.16
C HIS A 286 -9.46 -16.45 -15.01
N ILE A 287 -8.55 -17.14 -14.32
CA ILE A 287 -8.85 -17.93 -13.11
C ILE A 287 -9.23 -17.01 -11.97
N ARG A 288 -8.49 -15.90 -11.80
CA ARG A 288 -8.80 -14.89 -10.79
C ARG A 288 -10.17 -14.27 -11.02
N ALA A 289 -10.48 -13.88 -12.27
CA ALA A 289 -11.79 -13.35 -12.62
C ALA A 289 -12.93 -14.33 -12.36
N PHE A 290 -12.67 -15.63 -12.50
CA PHE A 290 -13.61 -16.68 -12.13
C PHE A 290 -13.79 -16.77 -10.62
N VAL A 291 -12.69 -16.84 -9.84
CA VAL A 291 -12.74 -16.87 -8.36
C VAL A 291 -13.45 -15.63 -7.81
N ASP A 292 -13.20 -14.45 -8.39
CA ASP A 292 -13.81 -13.18 -7.97
C ASP A 292 -15.34 -13.17 -8.21
N ARG A 293 -15.84 -13.94 -9.15
CA ARG A 293 -17.28 -14.11 -9.40
C ARG A 293 -17.90 -15.27 -8.62
N ALA A 294 -17.17 -16.39 -8.52
CA ALA A 294 -17.68 -17.61 -7.92
C ALA A 294 -17.57 -17.64 -6.39
N VAL A 295 -16.71 -16.80 -5.80
CA VAL A 295 -16.49 -16.80 -4.35
C VAL A 295 -16.93 -15.46 -3.78
N THR A 296 -17.99 -15.50 -3.00
CA THR A 296 -18.46 -14.39 -2.19
C THR A 296 -17.95 -14.55 -0.77
N PHE A 297 -17.41 -13.46 -0.21
CA PHE A 297 -17.06 -13.41 1.20
C PHE A 297 -18.20 -12.72 1.95
N THR A 298 -18.91 -13.49 2.77
CA THR A 298 -19.99 -12.98 3.60
C THR A 298 -19.54 -12.90 5.05
N ALA A 299 -20.17 -12.03 5.84
CA ALA A 299 -19.95 -12.02 7.28
C ALA A 299 -20.26 -13.42 7.86
N CYS A 300 -19.42 -13.87 8.77
CA CYS A 300 -19.62 -15.19 9.41
C CYS A 300 -20.98 -15.22 10.13
N PRO A 301 -21.88 -16.16 9.83
CA PRO A 301 -23.22 -16.19 10.43
C PRO A 301 -23.21 -16.46 11.93
N GLU A 302 -22.15 -17.08 12.47
CA GLU A 302 -22.06 -17.38 13.91
C GLU A 302 -21.57 -16.19 14.72
N CYS A 303 -20.56 -15.45 14.22
CA CYS A 303 -20.02 -14.30 14.95
C CYS A 303 -20.40 -12.95 14.34
N GLU A 304 -21.20 -12.91 13.29
CA GLU A 304 -21.66 -11.69 12.62
C GLU A 304 -20.53 -10.72 12.24
N GLY A 305 -19.37 -11.27 11.84
CA GLY A 305 -18.19 -10.50 11.48
C GLY A 305 -17.26 -10.12 12.63
N THR A 306 -17.65 -10.31 13.90
CA THR A 306 -16.86 -9.89 15.08
C THR A 306 -15.58 -10.69 15.31
N ARG A 307 -15.42 -11.83 14.64
CA ARG A 307 -14.28 -12.76 14.79
C ARG A 307 -14.24 -13.52 16.12
N LEU A 308 -15.11 -13.17 17.07
CA LEU A 308 -15.08 -13.63 18.45
C LEU A 308 -16.11 -14.73 18.72
N SER A 309 -15.78 -15.62 19.66
CA SER A 309 -16.70 -16.64 20.18
C SER A 309 -17.87 -16.00 20.94
N GLU A 310 -18.97 -16.72 21.07
CA GLU A 310 -20.15 -16.28 21.82
C GLU A 310 -19.78 -15.91 23.28
N ALA A 311 -18.92 -16.74 23.92
CA ALA A 311 -18.46 -16.46 25.27
C ALA A 311 -17.73 -15.10 25.38
N ALA A 312 -16.88 -14.75 24.41
CA ALA A 312 -16.19 -13.46 24.41
C ALA A 312 -17.15 -12.27 24.19
N ARG A 313 -18.20 -12.47 23.37
CA ARG A 313 -19.23 -11.48 23.11
C ARG A 313 -20.25 -11.30 24.25
N SER A 314 -20.42 -12.33 25.09
CA SER A 314 -21.33 -12.27 26.24
C SER A 314 -20.79 -11.48 27.42
N SER A 315 -19.46 -11.32 27.53
CA SER A 315 -18.80 -10.54 28.59
C SER A 315 -18.80 -9.05 28.27
N ARG A 316 -19.30 -8.22 29.19
CA ARG A 316 -19.51 -6.79 28.99
C ARG A 316 -18.87 -5.94 30.08
N ILE A 317 -18.50 -4.72 29.72
CA ILE A 317 -18.20 -3.64 30.65
C ILE A 317 -19.29 -2.58 30.42
N GLY A 318 -20.21 -2.43 31.38
CA GLY A 318 -21.44 -1.67 31.15
C GLY A 318 -22.27 -2.31 30.03
N GLU A 319 -22.58 -1.54 29.00
CA GLU A 319 -23.38 -2.04 27.86
C GLU A 319 -22.54 -2.66 26.73
N LEU A 320 -21.23 -2.39 26.69
CA LEU A 320 -20.36 -2.81 25.58
C LEU A 320 -19.63 -4.13 25.86
N ASN A 321 -19.66 -5.06 24.91
CA ASN A 321 -18.72 -6.14 24.84
C ASN A 321 -17.44 -5.71 24.07
N ILE A 322 -16.40 -6.54 24.04
CA ILE A 322 -15.13 -6.19 23.40
C ILE A 322 -15.26 -5.97 21.88
N ALA A 323 -16.20 -6.67 21.20
CA ALA A 323 -16.45 -6.44 19.78
C ALA A 323 -17.09 -5.08 19.54
N ASP A 324 -18.11 -4.73 20.36
CA ASP A 324 -18.77 -3.43 20.31
C ASP A 324 -17.74 -2.29 20.51
N ALA A 325 -16.88 -2.44 21.54
CA ALA A 325 -15.82 -1.47 21.81
C ALA A 325 -14.81 -1.33 20.67
N CYS A 326 -14.42 -2.45 20.03
CA CYS A 326 -13.51 -2.39 18.87
C CYS A 326 -14.16 -1.82 17.61
N ALA A 327 -15.48 -1.88 17.48
CA ALA A 327 -16.23 -1.36 16.33
C ALA A 327 -16.53 0.15 16.46
N LEU A 328 -16.44 0.70 17.65
CA LEU A 328 -16.58 2.15 17.85
C LEU A 328 -15.51 2.90 17.04
N GLN A 329 -15.87 4.09 16.58
CA GLN A 329 -14.92 5.08 16.12
C GLN A 329 -13.95 5.38 17.27
N ILE A 330 -12.65 5.53 16.98
CA ILE A 330 -11.62 5.66 18.02
C ILE A 330 -11.86 6.89 18.92
N THR A 331 -12.43 7.97 18.37
CA THR A 331 -12.89 9.12 19.15
C THR A 331 -13.91 8.71 20.20
N ASP A 332 -14.93 7.97 19.81
CA ASP A 332 -16.00 7.53 20.72
C ASP A 332 -15.48 6.49 21.73
N LEU A 333 -14.55 5.63 21.29
CA LEU A 333 -13.90 4.69 22.17
C LEU A 333 -13.03 5.42 23.24
N ALA A 334 -12.34 6.50 22.86
CA ALA A 334 -11.56 7.32 23.80
C ALA A 334 -12.48 7.97 24.83
N ASP A 335 -13.62 8.50 24.40
CA ASP A 335 -14.61 9.09 25.27
C ASP A 335 -15.21 8.04 26.22
N TRP A 336 -15.54 6.85 25.71
CA TRP A 336 -16.02 5.74 26.55
C TRP A 336 -14.98 5.32 27.59
N VAL A 337 -13.70 5.13 27.20
CA VAL A 337 -12.61 4.80 28.12
C VAL A 337 -12.45 5.88 29.19
N ALA A 338 -12.70 7.13 28.84
CA ALA A 338 -12.63 8.26 29.78
C ALA A 338 -13.70 8.20 30.88
N THR A 339 -14.86 7.54 30.62
CA THR A 339 -15.92 7.36 31.63
C THR A 339 -15.59 6.26 32.66
N LEU A 340 -14.59 5.40 32.38
CA LEU A 340 -14.22 4.31 33.26
C LEU A 340 -13.32 4.82 34.40
N ASP A 341 -13.83 4.77 35.64
CA ASP A 341 -13.09 5.16 36.87
C ASP A 341 -12.91 3.94 37.78
N GLU A 342 -11.90 3.10 37.41
CA GLU A 342 -11.61 1.86 38.12
C GLU A 342 -10.16 1.83 38.63
N PRO A 343 -9.91 2.11 39.94
CA PRO A 343 -8.56 2.22 40.50
C PRO A 343 -7.68 1.00 40.27
N SER A 344 -8.29 -0.20 40.20
CA SER A 344 -7.58 -1.47 40.03
C SER A 344 -6.89 -1.60 38.68
N VAL A 345 -7.31 -0.86 37.67
CA VAL A 345 -6.80 -0.85 36.29
C VAL A 345 -6.37 0.54 35.81
N ALA A 346 -6.26 1.51 36.71
CA ALA A 346 -5.93 2.91 36.37
C ALA A 346 -4.67 3.06 35.47
N PRO A 347 -3.53 2.36 35.70
CA PRO A 347 -2.38 2.47 34.81
C PRO A 347 -2.68 1.93 33.40
N LEU A 348 -3.50 0.89 33.28
CA LEU A 348 -3.93 0.34 31.98
C LEU A 348 -4.84 1.32 31.24
N LEU A 349 -5.81 1.91 31.94
CA LEU A 349 -6.69 2.95 31.38
C LEU A 349 -5.91 4.15 30.88
N ALA A 350 -4.91 4.61 31.65
CA ALA A 350 -4.04 5.71 31.24
C ALA A 350 -3.24 5.38 29.97
N ALA A 351 -2.69 4.16 29.87
CA ALA A 351 -1.93 3.71 28.70
C ALA A 351 -2.83 3.57 27.46
N LEU A 352 -4.02 2.97 27.64
CA LEU A 352 -5.00 2.82 26.55
C LEU A 352 -5.47 4.19 26.06
N ARG A 353 -5.80 5.10 26.98
CA ARG A 353 -6.21 6.47 26.66
C ARG A 353 -5.14 7.21 25.88
N HIS A 354 -3.89 7.16 26.34
CA HIS A 354 -2.76 7.77 25.62
C HIS A 354 -2.62 7.23 24.18
N THR A 355 -2.84 5.93 23.99
CA THR A 355 -2.81 5.32 22.66
C THR A 355 -3.97 5.82 21.78
N LEU A 356 -5.20 5.89 22.31
CA LEU A 356 -6.38 6.38 21.58
C LEU A 356 -6.25 7.87 21.27
N ASP A 357 -5.79 8.69 22.22
CA ASP A 357 -5.52 10.11 22.00
C ASP A 357 -4.49 10.32 20.89
N SER A 358 -3.45 9.47 20.83
CA SER A 358 -2.47 9.50 19.73
C SER A 358 -3.11 9.26 18.36
N PHE A 359 -4.11 8.39 18.24
CA PHE A 359 -4.87 8.24 17.00
C PHE A 359 -5.63 9.51 16.61
N VAL A 360 -6.28 10.14 17.59
CA VAL A 360 -7.04 11.38 17.34
C VAL A 360 -6.09 12.51 16.91
N GLU A 361 -4.96 12.64 17.60
CA GLU A 361 -3.95 13.66 17.30
C GLU A 361 -3.39 13.58 15.90
N ILE A 362 -3.19 12.38 15.34
CA ILE A 362 -2.67 12.20 13.98
C ILE A 362 -3.76 12.13 12.90
N GLY A 363 -5.01 12.46 13.27
CA GLY A 363 -6.14 12.48 12.32
C GLY A 363 -6.65 11.11 11.92
N LEU A 364 -6.51 10.09 12.78
CA LEU A 364 -7.04 8.74 12.56
C LEU A 364 -8.19 8.38 13.54
N GLY A 365 -8.74 9.37 14.24
CA GLY A 365 -9.84 9.18 15.19
C GLY A 365 -11.10 8.56 14.58
N TYR A 366 -11.30 8.70 13.27
CA TYR A 366 -12.43 8.12 12.53
C TYR A 366 -12.29 6.61 12.24
N LEU A 367 -11.14 6.01 12.46
CA LEU A 367 -10.96 4.57 12.30
C LEU A 367 -11.62 3.81 13.45
N SER A 368 -11.89 2.52 13.25
CA SER A 368 -12.21 1.59 14.31
C SER A 368 -11.08 0.58 14.51
N LEU A 369 -10.96 0.02 15.73
CA LEU A 369 -9.89 -0.94 16.03
C LEU A 369 -10.09 -2.29 15.34
N ASP A 370 -11.30 -2.64 14.95
CA ASP A 370 -11.64 -3.87 14.23
C ASP A 370 -11.41 -3.76 12.72
N ARG A 371 -11.17 -2.56 12.18
CA ARG A 371 -10.93 -2.36 10.76
C ARG A 371 -9.74 -3.19 10.28
N PRO A 372 -9.91 -4.03 9.22
CA PRO A 372 -8.81 -4.84 8.70
C PRO A 372 -7.65 -3.97 8.22
N ALA A 373 -6.43 -4.26 8.66
CA ALA A 373 -5.24 -3.48 8.33
C ALA A 373 -4.94 -3.43 6.82
N GLY A 374 -5.30 -4.48 6.08
CA GLY A 374 -5.15 -4.52 4.61
C GLY A 374 -6.09 -3.59 3.83
N THR A 375 -7.11 -3.00 4.49
CA THR A 375 -8.04 -2.03 3.86
C THR A 375 -7.62 -0.58 4.04
N LEU A 376 -6.54 -0.34 4.77
CA LEU A 376 -6.00 1.00 4.99
C LEU A 376 -5.34 1.53 3.70
N SER A 377 -5.50 2.81 3.45
CA SER A 377 -4.69 3.53 2.45
C SER A 377 -3.20 3.54 2.87
N GLY A 378 -2.29 3.84 1.94
CA GLY A 378 -0.85 3.93 2.25
C GLY A 378 -0.56 4.92 3.39
N GLY A 379 -1.15 6.11 3.34
CA GLY A 379 -0.98 7.12 4.39
C GLY A 379 -1.63 6.73 5.73
N GLU A 380 -2.81 6.08 5.73
CA GLU A 380 -3.40 5.53 6.97
C GLU A 380 -2.51 4.46 7.59
N ALA A 381 -2.00 3.51 6.78
CA ALA A 381 -1.12 2.44 7.25
C ALA A 381 0.17 3.00 7.85
N GLN A 382 0.77 4.00 7.20
CA GLN A 382 1.96 4.68 7.70
C GLN A 382 1.70 5.36 9.05
N ARG A 383 0.61 6.11 9.19
CA ARG A 383 0.22 6.76 10.44
C ARG A 383 -0.10 5.77 11.56
N VAL A 384 -0.77 4.65 11.23
CA VAL A 384 -1.02 3.56 12.20
C VAL A 384 0.30 2.97 12.72
N LYS A 385 1.33 2.81 11.86
CA LYS A 385 2.66 2.38 12.31
C LYS A 385 3.27 3.36 13.33
N MET A 386 3.06 4.67 13.14
CA MET A 386 3.59 5.70 14.04
C MET A 386 3.02 5.63 15.46
N ILE A 387 1.76 5.22 15.63
CA ILE A 387 1.09 5.12 16.94
C ILE A 387 1.94 4.33 17.95
N ARG A 388 2.51 3.21 17.52
CA ARG A 388 3.35 2.37 18.40
C ARG A 388 4.58 3.10 18.93
N HIS A 389 5.11 4.04 18.16
CA HIS A 389 6.35 4.75 18.49
C HIS A 389 6.12 6.00 19.30
N LEU A 390 4.92 6.59 19.23
CA LEU A 390 4.56 7.78 20.02
C LEU A 390 4.57 7.52 21.53
N GLY A 391 4.06 6.35 21.95
CA GLY A 391 4.08 5.91 23.32
C GLY A 391 5.43 5.33 23.79
N SER A 392 6.40 5.16 22.86
CA SER A 392 7.70 4.58 23.19
C SER A 392 8.51 5.52 24.10
N SER A 393 9.16 4.93 25.12
CA SER A 393 10.14 5.61 25.98
C SER A 393 11.55 5.61 25.38
N LEU A 394 11.74 5.07 24.18
CA LEU A 394 13.04 5.04 23.52
C LEU A 394 13.49 6.46 23.16
N THR A 395 14.75 6.73 23.36
CA THR A 395 15.45 7.96 23.02
C THR A 395 16.71 7.62 22.23
N ASP A 396 17.25 8.57 21.51
CA ASP A 396 18.45 8.41 20.67
C ASP A 396 18.28 7.36 19.56
N VAL A 397 17.05 7.28 19.02
CA VAL A 397 16.67 6.43 17.89
C VAL A 397 16.59 7.28 16.62
N THR A 398 16.88 6.71 15.46
CA THR A 398 16.69 7.37 14.18
C THR A 398 15.35 6.94 13.58
N TYR A 399 14.39 7.86 13.50
CA TYR A 399 13.13 7.66 12.76
C TYR A 399 13.31 8.09 11.31
N VAL A 400 12.89 7.24 10.39
CA VAL A 400 13.00 7.48 8.95
C VAL A 400 11.61 7.44 8.33
N PHE A 401 11.16 8.55 7.76
CA PHE A 401 9.84 8.72 7.17
C PHE A 401 9.90 8.92 5.65
N ASP A 402 9.01 8.22 4.93
CA ASP A 402 8.82 8.37 3.49
C ASP A 402 7.53 9.12 3.21
N GLU A 403 7.63 10.39 2.84
CA GLU A 403 6.51 11.28 2.52
C GLU A 403 5.33 11.17 3.52
N PRO A 404 5.55 11.48 4.82
CA PRO A 404 4.52 11.24 5.85
C PRO A 404 3.27 12.09 5.69
N THR A 405 3.30 13.13 4.84
CA THR A 405 2.17 14.02 4.57
C THR A 405 1.39 13.66 3.31
N ILE A 406 1.70 12.50 2.70
CA ILE A 406 1.04 12.05 1.48
C ILE A 406 -0.47 11.86 1.71
N GLY A 407 -1.29 12.36 0.76
CA GLY A 407 -2.75 12.25 0.84
C GLY A 407 -3.38 12.99 2.03
N LEU A 408 -2.64 13.88 2.69
CA LEU A 408 -3.16 14.68 3.79
C LEU A 408 -3.71 16.03 3.33
N HIS A 409 -4.87 16.36 3.90
CA HIS A 409 -5.40 17.71 3.84
C HIS A 409 -4.45 18.68 4.59
N PRO A 410 -4.31 19.96 4.21
CA PRO A 410 -3.45 20.94 4.89
C PRO A 410 -3.63 20.98 6.41
N HIS A 411 -4.86 20.88 6.89
CA HIS A 411 -5.16 20.77 8.33
C HIS A 411 -4.47 19.57 9.02
N ASP A 412 -4.42 18.42 8.35
CA ASP A 412 -3.81 17.21 8.90
C ASP A 412 -2.27 17.24 8.80
N ILE A 413 -1.71 18.05 7.87
CA ILE A 413 -0.26 18.28 7.76
C ILE A 413 0.28 18.98 9.00
N GLU A 414 -0.43 19.97 9.54
CA GLU A 414 -0.02 20.66 10.78
C GLU A 414 0.09 19.69 11.95
N ARG A 415 -0.89 18.77 12.08
CA ARG A 415 -0.88 17.73 13.10
C ARG A 415 0.32 16.78 12.94
N MET A 416 0.59 16.36 11.70
CA MET A 416 1.73 15.51 11.37
C MET A 416 3.05 16.21 11.69
N ASN A 417 3.20 17.49 11.34
CA ASN A 417 4.37 18.30 11.63
C ASN A 417 4.60 18.41 13.14
N GLY A 418 3.54 18.65 13.92
CA GLY A 418 3.61 18.65 15.38
C GLY A 418 4.10 17.33 15.96
N LEU A 419 3.74 16.21 15.34
CA LEU A 419 4.21 14.89 15.72
C LEU A 419 5.70 14.67 15.45
N LEU A 420 6.17 15.01 14.26
CA LEU A 420 7.59 14.92 13.89
C LEU A 420 8.46 15.75 14.86
N LEU A 421 8.01 16.95 15.22
CA LEU A 421 8.68 17.80 16.20
C LEU A 421 8.71 17.15 17.60
N ARG A 422 7.61 16.53 18.05
CA ARG A 422 7.60 15.81 19.35
C ARG A 422 8.56 14.63 19.38
N LEU A 423 8.68 13.87 18.29
CA LEU A 423 9.66 12.77 18.20
C LEU A 423 11.08 13.30 18.29
N ARG A 424 11.40 14.41 17.62
CA ARG A 424 12.68 15.10 17.73
C ARG A 424 12.94 15.59 19.17
N ASP A 425 11.96 16.27 19.77
CA ASP A 425 12.08 16.88 21.10
C ASP A 425 12.24 15.85 22.22
N LYS A 426 11.85 14.58 21.98
CA LYS A 426 12.20 13.44 22.85
C LYS A 426 13.68 13.05 22.76
N GLY A 427 14.50 13.70 21.93
CA GLY A 427 15.92 13.40 21.77
C GLY A 427 16.19 12.36 20.67
N ASN A 428 15.30 12.21 19.69
CA ASN A 428 15.50 11.32 18.56
C ASN A 428 15.99 12.08 17.32
N THR A 429 16.67 11.36 16.44
CA THR A 429 17.00 11.84 15.09
C THR A 429 15.80 11.54 14.18
N VAL A 430 15.33 12.53 13.44
CA VAL A 430 14.18 12.37 12.55
C VAL A 430 14.60 12.72 11.13
N LEU A 431 14.61 11.72 10.25
CA LEU A 431 14.93 11.87 8.82
C LEU A 431 13.64 11.75 8.03
N VAL A 432 13.34 12.74 7.22
CA VAL A 432 12.08 12.80 6.46
C VAL A 432 12.38 13.05 4.99
N VAL A 433 11.95 12.15 4.11
CA VAL A 433 11.89 12.43 2.67
C VAL A 433 10.57 13.13 2.41
N GLU A 434 10.61 14.38 1.90
CA GLU A 434 9.40 15.20 1.73
C GLU A 434 9.55 16.29 0.68
N HIS A 435 8.40 16.71 0.12
CA HIS A 435 8.32 17.74 -0.91
C HIS A 435 7.43 18.93 -0.51
N LYS A 436 6.62 18.79 0.55
CA LYS A 436 5.66 19.82 0.95
C LYS A 436 6.32 20.97 1.68
N PRO A 437 6.09 22.24 1.24
CA PRO A 437 6.70 23.41 1.87
C PRO A 437 6.44 23.51 3.36
N GLU A 438 5.26 23.14 3.82
CA GLU A 438 4.83 23.18 5.22
C GLU A 438 5.69 22.27 6.11
N THR A 439 6.16 21.15 5.59
CA THR A 439 7.02 20.23 6.33
C THR A 439 8.49 20.58 6.18
N ILE A 440 8.91 21.07 5.01
CA ILE A 440 10.26 21.62 4.84
C ILE A 440 10.49 22.79 5.80
N ALA A 441 9.47 23.64 6.00
CA ALA A 441 9.57 24.85 6.85
C ALA A 441 9.85 24.56 8.32
N ILE A 442 9.52 23.37 8.85
CA ILE A 442 9.78 23.00 10.26
C ILE A 442 11.12 22.29 10.47
N ALA A 443 11.91 22.07 9.41
CA ALA A 443 13.17 21.35 9.49
C ALA A 443 14.25 22.16 10.23
N ASP A 444 15.01 21.48 11.07
CA ASP A 444 16.25 22.04 11.65
C ASP A 444 17.39 22.04 10.61
N HIS A 445 17.37 21.03 9.72
CA HIS A 445 18.37 20.83 8.67
C HIS A 445 17.69 20.34 7.39
N VAL A 446 18.15 20.82 6.23
CA VAL A 446 17.59 20.44 4.93
C VAL A 446 18.71 19.97 4.02
N VAL A 447 18.44 18.89 3.29
CA VAL A 447 19.31 18.35 2.25
C VAL A 447 18.51 18.27 0.95
N ASP A 448 18.94 19.03 -0.05
CA ASP A 448 18.31 19.05 -1.37
C ASP A 448 19.16 18.25 -2.36
N LEU A 449 18.58 17.19 -2.91
CA LEU A 449 19.22 16.31 -3.88
C LEU A 449 18.77 16.68 -5.31
N GLY A 450 19.75 16.74 -6.20
CA GLY A 450 19.51 17.14 -7.58
C GLY A 450 20.76 17.01 -8.45
N PRO A 451 20.92 17.90 -9.43
CA PRO A 451 19.99 18.98 -9.83
C PRO A 451 18.75 18.48 -10.60
N GLY A 452 18.80 17.24 -11.13
CA GLY A 452 17.74 16.64 -11.93
C GLY A 452 17.33 15.27 -11.40
N ALA A 453 16.67 14.50 -12.25
CA ALA A 453 16.19 13.16 -11.97
C ALA A 453 17.05 12.07 -12.64
N GLY A 454 17.05 10.83 -12.13
CA GLY A 454 17.76 9.69 -12.70
C GLY A 454 19.26 9.95 -12.85
N THR A 455 19.79 9.78 -14.06
CA THR A 455 21.22 10.04 -14.35
C THR A 455 21.62 11.50 -14.23
N GLY A 456 20.67 12.44 -14.31
CA GLY A 456 20.88 13.88 -14.07
C GLY A 456 20.87 14.26 -12.59
N GLY A 457 20.49 13.35 -11.69
CA GLY A 457 20.46 13.55 -10.25
C GLY A 457 21.63 12.88 -9.52
N GLY A 458 21.42 12.52 -8.28
CA GLY A 458 22.34 11.74 -7.45
C GLY A 458 23.46 12.55 -6.80
N THR A 459 23.33 13.87 -6.72
CA THR A 459 24.28 14.76 -6.02
C THR A 459 23.56 15.64 -5.02
N ILE A 460 24.25 16.16 -4.03
CA ILE A 460 23.71 17.17 -3.11
C ILE A 460 23.79 18.54 -3.79
N SER A 461 22.63 19.15 -3.99
CA SER A 461 22.48 20.48 -4.56
C SER A 461 22.56 21.58 -3.49
N PHE A 462 22.07 21.26 -2.29
CA PHE A 462 22.13 22.16 -1.13
C PHE A 462 22.09 21.36 0.17
N GLU A 463 22.81 21.86 1.19
CA GLU A 463 22.80 21.38 2.56
C GLU A 463 22.81 22.58 3.51
N GLY A 464 21.91 22.60 4.50
CA GLY A 464 21.90 23.70 5.49
C GLY A 464 20.53 23.95 6.11
N THR A 465 20.25 25.22 6.43
CA THR A 465 18.98 25.64 7.04
C THR A 465 17.91 25.94 5.97
N VAL A 466 16.63 25.95 6.39
CA VAL A 466 15.51 26.35 5.53
C VAL A 466 15.70 27.75 4.94
N ALA A 467 16.23 28.70 5.73
CA ALA A 467 16.52 30.05 5.25
C ALA A 467 17.61 30.05 4.16
N GLY A 468 18.62 29.22 4.30
CA GLY A 468 19.64 29.00 3.28
C GLY A 468 19.09 28.41 2.01
N LEU A 469 18.19 27.40 2.12
CA LEU A 469 17.51 26.80 0.96
C LEU A 469 16.70 27.85 0.18
N ARG A 470 15.93 28.70 0.86
CA ARG A 470 15.19 29.80 0.22
C ARG A 470 16.07 30.78 -0.55
N ALA A 471 17.28 31.00 -0.05
CA ALA A 471 18.26 31.90 -0.70
C ALA A 471 19.08 31.20 -1.79
N SER A 472 18.94 29.86 -1.95
CA SER A 472 19.71 29.09 -2.91
C SER A 472 19.07 29.13 -4.32
N ASP A 473 19.91 28.92 -5.35
CA ASP A 473 19.44 28.82 -6.74
C ASP A 473 19.07 27.38 -7.12
N THR A 474 18.74 26.53 -6.12
CA THR A 474 18.25 25.19 -6.40
C THR A 474 16.81 25.21 -6.90
N LEU A 475 16.38 24.15 -7.60
CA LEU A 475 15.01 24.07 -8.07
C LEU A 475 14.00 24.12 -6.91
N THR A 476 14.31 23.43 -5.81
CA THR A 476 13.48 23.45 -4.60
C THR A 476 13.44 24.85 -3.99
N GLY A 477 14.60 25.52 -3.85
CA GLY A 477 14.69 26.86 -3.25
C GLY A 477 13.87 27.89 -4.01
N ARG A 478 13.91 27.84 -5.34
CA ARG A 478 13.13 28.75 -6.21
C ARG A 478 11.62 28.57 -6.08
N HIS A 479 11.15 27.32 -5.90
CA HIS A 479 9.71 27.01 -5.85
C HIS A 479 9.14 26.89 -4.43
N LEU A 480 9.98 26.98 -3.38
CA LEU A 480 9.54 26.73 -2.00
C LEU A 480 8.43 27.69 -1.53
N ASP A 481 8.50 28.93 -1.94
CA ASP A 481 7.54 29.98 -1.57
C ASP A 481 6.50 30.27 -2.69
N ASP A 482 6.50 29.48 -3.77
CA ASP A 482 5.52 29.66 -4.84
C ASP A 482 4.11 29.38 -4.33
N ARG A 483 3.19 30.23 -4.74
CA ARG A 483 1.76 30.12 -4.45
C ARG A 483 0.99 30.25 -5.75
N ALA A 484 0.10 29.30 -5.98
CA ALA A 484 -0.80 29.40 -7.13
C ALA A 484 -1.81 30.54 -6.93
N THR A 485 -2.17 31.19 -8.01
CA THR A 485 -3.29 32.13 -8.03
C THR A 485 -4.57 31.40 -8.40
N LEU A 486 -5.73 31.91 -7.91
CA LEU A 486 -7.01 31.38 -8.32
C LEU A 486 -7.20 31.50 -9.84
N LYS A 487 -7.73 30.44 -10.45
CA LYS A 487 -8.09 30.43 -11.87
C LYS A 487 -9.16 31.48 -12.13
N LYS A 488 -8.90 32.39 -13.07
CA LYS A 488 -9.82 33.48 -13.41
C LYS A 488 -10.86 33.06 -14.42
N ASP A 489 -10.47 32.31 -15.42
CA ASP A 489 -11.31 31.87 -16.53
C ASP A 489 -11.66 30.39 -16.31
N VAL A 490 -12.70 30.13 -15.51
CA VAL A 490 -13.23 28.80 -15.27
C VAL A 490 -14.07 28.34 -16.46
N ARG A 491 -13.95 27.08 -16.85
CA ARG A 491 -14.74 26.50 -17.94
C ARG A 491 -16.19 26.27 -17.49
N GLU A 492 -17.13 26.44 -18.42
CA GLU A 492 -18.53 26.11 -18.20
C GLU A 492 -18.78 24.60 -18.36
N PRO A 493 -19.51 23.96 -17.44
CA PRO A 493 -19.87 22.56 -17.57
C PRO A 493 -20.70 22.27 -18.84
N THR A 494 -20.42 21.15 -19.49
CA THR A 494 -21.18 20.66 -20.66
C THR A 494 -22.32 19.71 -20.28
N GLY A 495 -22.38 19.30 -19.02
CA GLY A 495 -23.35 18.37 -18.44
C GLY A 495 -23.03 18.08 -17.00
N ALA A 496 -23.69 17.09 -16.43
CA ALA A 496 -23.44 16.63 -15.07
C ALA A 496 -23.60 15.11 -14.95
N LEU A 497 -22.77 14.50 -14.10
CA LEU A 497 -22.92 13.13 -13.62
C LEU A 497 -23.71 13.18 -12.30
N GLU A 498 -24.94 12.75 -12.37
CA GLU A 498 -25.85 12.78 -11.20
C GLU A 498 -25.55 11.61 -10.25
N ILE A 499 -25.27 11.92 -8.99
CA ILE A 499 -25.19 10.95 -7.88
C ILE A 499 -26.36 11.26 -6.94
N ARG A 500 -27.13 10.24 -6.60
CA ARG A 500 -28.32 10.37 -5.72
C ARG A 500 -28.28 9.30 -4.63
N GLY A 501 -28.59 9.71 -3.38
CA GLY A 501 -28.72 8.82 -2.23
C GLY A 501 -27.46 8.01 -1.91
N ALA A 502 -26.27 8.56 -2.14
CA ALA A 502 -25.03 7.85 -1.85
C ALA A 502 -24.85 7.69 -0.34
N ASN A 503 -24.86 6.42 0.14
CA ASN A 503 -24.83 6.08 1.57
C ASN A 503 -23.78 5.01 1.91
N ARG A 504 -22.80 4.83 1.04
CA ARG A 504 -21.75 3.84 1.26
C ARG A 504 -20.74 4.30 2.32
N HIS A 505 -20.40 3.40 3.26
CA HIS A 505 -19.50 3.66 4.37
C HIS A 505 -20.03 4.79 5.27
N ASN A 506 -19.33 5.93 5.34
CA ASN A 506 -19.72 7.09 6.15
C ASN A 506 -20.57 8.13 5.40
N LEU A 507 -20.90 7.91 4.13
CA LEU A 507 -21.75 8.83 3.38
C LEU A 507 -23.18 8.87 3.94
N GLN A 508 -23.75 10.07 4.04
CA GLN A 508 -25.06 10.34 4.64
C GLN A 508 -26.05 10.78 3.57
N ASP A 509 -26.54 9.82 2.75
CA ASP A 509 -27.51 10.02 1.67
C ASP A 509 -27.17 11.24 0.79
N VAL A 510 -25.93 11.23 0.27
CA VAL A 510 -25.38 12.37 -0.48
C VAL A 510 -25.98 12.42 -1.88
N ASP A 511 -26.54 13.58 -2.20
CA ASP A 511 -26.93 14.00 -3.55
C ASP A 511 -25.93 15.05 -4.02
N VAL A 512 -25.35 14.84 -5.19
CA VAL A 512 -24.41 15.78 -5.81
C VAL A 512 -24.37 15.60 -7.32
N ASP A 513 -24.24 16.70 -8.04
CA ASP A 513 -24.07 16.74 -9.48
C ASP A 513 -22.62 17.08 -9.83
N ILE A 514 -21.85 16.08 -10.31
CA ILE A 514 -20.46 16.29 -10.68
C ILE A 514 -20.41 16.88 -12.10
N PRO A 515 -19.91 18.10 -12.29
CA PRO A 515 -19.86 18.74 -13.60
C PRO A 515 -18.99 17.97 -14.59
N LEU A 516 -19.42 17.87 -15.84
CA LEU A 516 -18.71 17.23 -16.95
C LEU A 516 -18.11 18.27 -17.90
N GLY A 517 -17.05 17.92 -18.62
CA GLY A 517 -16.34 18.79 -19.55
C GLY A 517 -15.44 19.83 -18.88
N VAL A 518 -15.18 19.67 -17.58
CA VAL A 518 -14.37 20.58 -16.76
C VAL A 518 -13.41 19.79 -15.86
N LEU A 519 -12.47 20.49 -15.20
CA LEU A 519 -11.63 19.95 -14.14
C LEU A 519 -12.37 20.12 -12.80
N THR A 520 -12.91 19.02 -12.27
CA THR A 520 -13.56 18.97 -10.96
C THR A 520 -12.62 18.39 -9.91
N VAL A 521 -12.41 19.11 -8.81
CA VAL A 521 -11.63 18.61 -7.67
C VAL A 521 -12.59 18.23 -6.53
N VAL A 522 -12.49 16.99 -6.06
CA VAL A 522 -13.19 16.47 -4.89
C VAL A 522 -12.21 16.47 -3.72
N THR A 523 -12.50 17.26 -2.71
CA THR A 523 -11.62 17.53 -1.57
C THR A 523 -12.32 17.36 -0.23
N GLY A 524 -11.63 17.65 0.88
CA GLY A 524 -12.12 17.53 2.25
C GLY A 524 -11.11 16.82 3.16
N VAL A 525 -11.29 16.89 4.46
CA VAL A 525 -10.39 16.28 5.45
C VAL A 525 -10.25 14.76 5.26
N ALA A 526 -9.19 14.15 5.81
CA ALA A 526 -9.02 12.71 5.78
C ALA A 526 -10.23 12.01 6.46
N GLY A 527 -10.76 10.94 5.82
CA GLY A 527 -11.95 10.24 6.33
C GLY A 527 -13.30 10.93 6.10
N SER A 528 -13.38 12.04 5.33
CA SER A 528 -14.63 12.71 5.02
C SER A 528 -15.55 11.98 4.03
N GLY A 529 -15.08 10.92 3.36
CA GLY A 529 -15.90 10.11 2.46
C GLY A 529 -15.62 10.28 0.96
N LYS A 530 -14.60 11.04 0.55
CA LYS A 530 -14.25 11.31 -0.86
C LYS A 530 -14.15 10.05 -1.73
N SER A 531 -13.30 9.11 -1.33
CA SER A 531 -13.11 7.86 -2.06
C SER A 531 -14.38 7.01 -2.06
N SER A 532 -15.19 7.06 -0.97
CA SER A 532 -16.49 6.38 -0.90
C SER A 532 -17.47 6.97 -1.92
N LEU A 533 -17.52 8.30 -2.06
CA LEU A 533 -18.35 8.98 -3.03
C LEU A 533 -17.94 8.63 -4.46
N ILE A 534 -16.67 8.84 -4.80
CA ILE A 534 -16.20 8.68 -6.17
C ILE A 534 -16.11 7.21 -6.58
N HIS A 535 -15.37 6.36 -5.86
CA HIS A 535 -15.23 4.95 -6.24
C HIS A 535 -16.48 4.10 -5.95
N GLY A 536 -17.38 4.60 -5.07
CA GLY A 536 -18.63 3.91 -4.70
C GLY A 536 -19.82 4.25 -5.59
N SER A 537 -19.86 5.46 -6.14
CA SER A 537 -21.05 5.99 -6.82
C SER A 537 -20.85 6.34 -8.29
N VAL A 538 -19.60 6.61 -8.73
CA VAL A 538 -19.31 6.81 -10.16
C VAL A 538 -19.47 5.48 -10.92
N PRO A 539 -20.29 5.42 -11.99
CA PRO A 539 -20.51 4.19 -12.74
C PRO A 539 -19.23 3.62 -13.34
N LYS A 540 -19.05 2.30 -13.23
CA LYS A 540 -17.97 1.59 -13.89
C LYS A 540 -18.41 1.26 -15.33
N SER A 541 -17.99 2.07 -16.28
CA SER A 541 -18.26 1.87 -17.70
C SER A 541 -16.97 2.04 -18.51
N ASP A 542 -17.00 1.63 -19.77
CA ASP A 542 -15.86 1.81 -20.70
C ASP A 542 -15.57 3.30 -21.00
N GLU A 543 -16.50 4.18 -20.65
CA GLU A 543 -16.34 5.64 -20.77
C GLU A 543 -15.63 6.28 -19.58
N VAL A 544 -15.51 5.57 -18.46
CA VAL A 544 -14.88 6.06 -17.22
C VAL A 544 -13.54 5.36 -16.99
N VAL A 545 -12.47 6.12 -17.12
CA VAL A 545 -11.09 5.67 -16.85
C VAL A 545 -10.72 6.04 -15.44
N SER A 546 -10.62 5.06 -14.54
CA SER A 546 -10.18 5.27 -13.15
C SER A 546 -8.70 4.94 -13.00
N VAL A 547 -7.92 5.91 -12.52
CA VAL A 547 -6.48 5.78 -12.26
C VAL A 547 -6.23 5.95 -10.77
N ASP A 548 -6.09 4.83 -10.10
CA ASP A 548 -5.87 4.73 -8.66
C ASP A 548 -4.40 4.42 -8.31
N GLN A 549 -4.07 4.47 -7.01
CA GLN A 549 -2.75 4.14 -6.47
C GLN A 549 -2.49 2.64 -6.28
N SER A 550 -3.41 1.76 -6.72
CA SER A 550 -3.26 0.33 -6.53
C SER A 550 -1.97 -0.19 -7.20
N PRO A 551 -1.34 -1.24 -6.66
CA PRO A 551 -0.14 -1.80 -7.26
C PRO A 551 -0.37 -2.22 -8.71
N ILE A 552 0.58 -1.91 -9.60
CA ILE A 552 0.60 -2.46 -10.94
C ILE A 552 0.91 -3.96 -10.82
N ARG A 553 -0.02 -4.78 -11.27
CA ARG A 553 0.17 -6.22 -11.29
C ARG A 553 1.12 -6.60 -12.42
N GLY A 554 2.23 -7.24 -12.08
CA GLY A 554 3.23 -7.66 -13.05
C GLY A 554 4.17 -8.71 -12.45
N SER A 555 4.86 -9.46 -13.30
CA SER A 555 5.95 -10.32 -12.87
C SER A 555 7.20 -9.47 -12.57
N ARG A 556 8.19 -10.05 -11.92
CA ARG A 556 9.53 -9.42 -11.72
C ARG A 556 10.22 -8.99 -13.03
N ARG A 557 9.75 -9.50 -14.19
CA ARG A 557 10.23 -9.14 -15.52
C ARG A 557 9.48 -7.98 -16.14
N SER A 558 8.37 -7.55 -15.52
CA SER A 558 7.56 -6.43 -16.00
C SER A 558 8.29 -5.12 -15.77
N ASN A 559 8.30 -4.28 -16.82
CA ASN A 559 8.94 -2.97 -16.83
C ASN A 559 8.04 -1.94 -17.54
N PRO A 560 8.36 -0.63 -17.51
CA PRO A 560 7.60 0.40 -18.21
C PRO A 560 7.36 0.09 -19.69
N ALA A 561 8.38 -0.40 -20.42
CA ALA A 561 8.23 -0.73 -21.84
C ALA A 561 7.21 -1.87 -22.09
N THR A 562 7.17 -2.89 -21.22
CA THR A 562 6.19 -3.98 -21.36
C THR A 562 4.80 -3.56 -20.93
N TYR A 563 4.67 -2.74 -19.91
CA TYR A 563 3.39 -2.32 -19.36
C TYR A 563 2.63 -1.36 -20.29
N THR A 564 3.33 -0.42 -20.89
CA THR A 564 2.75 0.58 -21.81
C THR A 564 2.56 0.06 -23.23
N GLY A 565 2.98 -1.17 -23.52
CA GLY A 565 3.00 -1.71 -24.89
C GLY A 565 4.13 -1.15 -25.76
N LEU A 566 5.03 -0.36 -25.21
CA LEU A 566 6.17 0.24 -25.92
C LEU A 566 7.14 -0.82 -26.46
N LEU A 567 7.30 -1.95 -25.78
CA LEU A 567 8.22 -3.00 -26.19
C LEU A 567 7.84 -3.60 -27.56
N ASP A 568 6.56 -3.65 -27.93
CA ASP A 568 6.10 -4.25 -29.20
C ASP A 568 6.59 -3.49 -30.44
N PRO A 569 6.40 -2.16 -30.56
CA PRO A 569 7.00 -1.41 -31.68
C PRO A 569 8.53 -1.46 -31.68
N ILE A 570 9.20 -1.45 -30.53
CA ILE A 570 10.65 -1.58 -30.43
C ILE A 570 11.13 -2.93 -31.01
N ARG A 571 10.55 -4.05 -30.58
CA ARG A 571 10.89 -5.39 -31.07
C ARG A 571 10.69 -5.52 -32.58
N LYS A 572 9.60 -4.95 -33.12
CA LYS A 572 9.33 -4.93 -34.56
C LYS A 572 10.37 -4.12 -35.33
N ALA A 573 10.84 -3.00 -34.77
CA ALA A 573 11.89 -2.17 -35.37
C ALA A 573 13.22 -2.92 -35.43
N PHE A 574 13.64 -3.53 -34.33
CA PHE A 574 14.85 -4.37 -34.28
C PHE A 574 14.80 -5.55 -35.26
N ALA A 575 13.67 -6.27 -35.29
CA ALA A 575 13.45 -7.38 -36.17
C ALA A 575 13.57 -6.98 -37.64
N LYS A 576 12.99 -5.84 -38.02
CA LYS A 576 13.05 -5.31 -39.38
C LYS A 576 14.46 -4.88 -39.75
N ALA A 577 15.20 -4.22 -38.86
CA ALA A 577 16.55 -3.76 -39.12
C ALA A 577 17.55 -4.92 -39.33
N ASN A 578 17.34 -6.03 -38.66
CA ASN A 578 18.26 -7.17 -38.63
C ASN A 578 17.78 -8.41 -39.43
N GLY A 579 16.57 -8.37 -40.02
CA GLY A 579 16.05 -9.48 -40.78
C GLY A 579 15.71 -10.74 -39.94
N VAL A 580 15.40 -10.58 -38.65
CA VAL A 580 15.14 -11.66 -37.69
C VAL A 580 13.74 -11.56 -37.09
N LYS A 581 13.36 -12.55 -36.28
CA LYS A 581 12.01 -12.57 -35.68
C LYS A 581 11.90 -11.59 -34.48
N PRO A 582 10.77 -10.88 -34.30
CA PRO A 582 10.56 -9.99 -33.14
C PRO A 582 10.60 -10.69 -31.78
N ALA A 583 10.38 -12.02 -31.74
CA ALA A 583 10.43 -12.83 -30.53
C ALA A 583 11.80 -12.84 -29.86
N LEU A 584 12.89 -12.67 -30.63
CA LEU A 584 14.26 -12.59 -30.12
C LEU A 584 14.48 -11.40 -29.17
N PHE A 585 13.78 -10.29 -29.41
CA PHE A 585 13.93 -9.06 -28.61
C PHE A 585 12.94 -8.99 -27.44
N SER A 586 12.62 -10.12 -26.87
CA SER A 586 11.77 -10.20 -25.66
C SER A 586 12.41 -11.06 -24.59
N ALA A 587 12.66 -10.47 -23.43
CA ALA A 587 13.14 -11.17 -22.26
C ALA A 587 12.17 -12.25 -21.70
N ASN A 588 10.98 -12.37 -22.30
CA ASN A 588 9.97 -13.38 -21.96
C ASN A 588 9.81 -14.48 -23.01
N SER A 589 10.66 -14.53 -24.04
CA SER A 589 10.56 -15.49 -25.14
C SER A 589 11.94 -15.96 -25.62
N GLU A 590 12.08 -16.22 -26.93
CA GLU A 590 13.22 -16.92 -27.52
C GLU A 590 14.61 -16.28 -27.26
N GLY A 591 14.71 -14.98 -27.03
CA GLY A 591 15.97 -14.30 -26.76
C GLY A 591 16.32 -14.09 -25.29
N ALA A 592 15.57 -14.71 -24.38
CA ALA A 592 15.83 -14.60 -22.95
C ALA A 592 17.10 -15.34 -22.54
N CYS A 593 17.93 -14.73 -21.70
CA CYS A 593 19.06 -15.43 -21.08
C CYS A 593 18.59 -16.75 -20.44
N PRO A 594 19.21 -17.90 -20.77
CA PRO A 594 18.74 -19.21 -20.30
C PRO A 594 18.90 -19.40 -18.79
N ASN A 595 19.90 -18.77 -18.17
CA ASN A 595 20.17 -18.87 -16.74
C ASN A 595 19.12 -18.11 -15.92
N CYS A 596 18.96 -16.80 -16.12
CA CYS A 596 18.01 -15.99 -15.36
C CYS A 596 16.60 -15.96 -15.99
N LYS A 597 16.40 -16.63 -17.13
CA LYS A 597 15.12 -16.65 -17.89
C LYS A 597 14.57 -15.25 -18.15
N GLY A 598 15.46 -14.31 -18.47
CA GLY A 598 15.13 -12.93 -18.77
C GLY A 598 14.86 -12.03 -17.57
N ALA A 599 15.12 -12.48 -16.35
CA ALA A 599 14.95 -11.65 -15.14
C ALA A 599 16.12 -10.67 -14.93
N GLY A 600 17.31 -10.96 -15.46
CA GLY A 600 18.54 -10.20 -15.21
C GLY A 600 19.20 -10.52 -13.87
N VAL A 601 18.45 -11.15 -12.98
CA VAL A 601 18.90 -11.58 -11.64
C VAL A 601 18.58 -13.06 -11.44
N VAL A 602 19.43 -13.75 -10.69
CA VAL A 602 19.20 -15.12 -10.23
C VAL A 602 18.70 -15.03 -8.79
N TYR A 603 17.54 -15.62 -8.56
CA TYR A 603 16.95 -15.69 -7.24
C TYR A 603 17.23 -17.05 -6.63
N THR A 604 17.93 -17.06 -5.52
CA THR A 604 18.18 -18.27 -4.74
C THR A 604 17.18 -18.31 -3.59
N ASP A 605 16.23 -19.25 -3.68
CA ASP A 605 15.33 -19.54 -2.58
C ASP A 605 16.07 -20.34 -1.52
N LEU A 606 16.26 -19.78 -0.35
CA LEU A 606 16.94 -20.40 0.78
C LEU A 606 15.97 -21.15 1.71
N GLY A 607 14.77 -21.46 1.23
CA GLY A 607 13.73 -22.17 1.96
C GLY A 607 13.07 -21.33 3.06
N MET A 608 13.46 -21.52 4.31
CA MET A 608 12.93 -20.73 5.44
C MET A 608 13.59 -19.35 5.61
N MET A 609 14.61 -19.04 4.80
CA MET A 609 15.30 -17.74 4.78
C MET A 609 14.75 -16.86 3.65
N ALA A 610 14.82 -15.55 3.80
CA ALA A 610 14.54 -14.64 2.70
C ALA A 610 15.47 -14.94 1.52
N GLY A 611 14.89 -15.13 0.32
CA GLY A 611 15.69 -15.46 -0.86
C GLY A 611 16.60 -14.29 -1.25
N VAL A 612 17.81 -14.61 -1.66
CA VAL A 612 18.80 -13.64 -2.13
C VAL A 612 18.71 -13.50 -3.65
N SER A 613 18.70 -12.27 -4.15
CA SER A 613 18.83 -11.97 -5.57
C SER A 613 20.24 -11.48 -5.88
N ALA A 614 20.91 -12.13 -6.83
CA ALA A 614 22.19 -11.68 -7.34
C ALA A 614 22.08 -11.38 -8.84
N THR A 615 22.86 -10.44 -9.34
CA THR A 615 22.97 -10.19 -10.78
C THR A 615 23.35 -11.47 -11.50
N CYS A 616 22.70 -11.76 -12.62
CA CYS A 616 23.00 -12.95 -13.40
C CYS A 616 24.39 -12.83 -14.04
N GLU A 617 25.33 -13.69 -13.65
CA GLU A 617 26.71 -13.69 -14.15
C GLU A 617 26.79 -13.99 -15.65
N GLU A 618 25.83 -14.75 -16.21
CA GLU A 618 25.85 -15.13 -17.63
C GLU A 618 25.47 -13.96 -18.55
N CYS A 619 24.50 -13.14 -18.17
CA CYS A 619 24.06 -12.00 -18.99
C CYS A 619 24.45 -10.65 -18.38
N ASP A 620 25.16 -10.62 -17.27
CA ASP A 620 25.54 -9.40 -16.55
C ASP A 620 24.36 -8.42 -16.35
N GLY A 621 23.21 -8.95 -15.95
CA GLY A 621 21.98 -8.18 -15.76
C GLY A 621 21.24 -7.78 -17.03
N LYS A 622 21.77 -8.00 -18.22
CA LYS A 622 21.24 -7.56 -19.52
C LYS A 622 19.98 -8.30 -19.97
N ARG A 623 19.64 -9.44 -19.36
CA ARG A 623 18.40 -10.22 -19.55
C ARG A 623 18.32 -11.03 -20.84
N PHE A 624 19.19 -10.82 -21.81
CA PHE A 624 19.18 -11.45 -23.12
C PHE A 624 20.38 -12.38 -23.31
N GLU A 625 20.27 -13.30 -24.27
CA GLU A 625 21.41 -14.08 -24.74
C GLU A 625 22.42 -13.19 -25.45
N ALA A 626 23.72 -13.54 -25.39
CA ALA A 626 24.77 -12.78 -26.04
C ALA A 626 24.55 -12.59 -27.54
N SER A 627 24.04 -13.63 -28.23
CA SER A 627 23.71 -13.60 -29.66
C SER A 627 22.65 -12.56 -30.02
N VAL A 628 21.72 -12.27 -29.11
CA VAL A 628 20.68 -11.24 -29.31
C VAL A 628 21.28 -9.84 -29.23
N LEU A 629 22.29 -9.65 -28.39
CA LEU A 629 22.97 -8.37 -28.20
C LEU A 629 23.88 -7.98 -29.37
N GLU A 630 24.15 -8.89 -30.31
CA GLU A 630 24.84 -8.60 -31.56
C GLU A 630 23.97 -7.85 -32.58
N HIS A 631 22.64 -7.85 -32.36
CA HIS A 631 21.69 -7.16 -33.21
C HIS A 631 21.47 -5.71 -32.77
N HIS A 632 21.67 -4.75 -33.69
CA HIS A 632 21.63 -3.33 -33.39
C HIS A 632 20.52 -2.61 -34.15
N LEU A 633 20.04 -1.53 -33.56
CA LEU A 633 19.15 -0.56 -34.17
C LEU A 633 19.70 0.84 -33.88
N GLY A 634 20.04 1.62 -34.90
CA GLY A 634 20.66 2.93 -34.68
C GLY A 634 21.94 2.89 -33.84
N GLY A 635 22.70 1.79 -33.96
CA GLY A 635 23.98 1.58 -33.25
C GLY A 635 23.86 1.06 -31.81
N LYS A 636 22.64 0.79 -31.28
CA LYS A 636 22.42 0.29 -29.92
C LYS A 636 21.78 -1.10 -29.94
N ASP A 637 22.15 -1.96 -28.99
CA ASP A 637 21.49 -3.26 -28.77
C ASP A 637 20.20 -3.05 -27.94
N ILE A 638 19.40 -4.14 -27.81
CA ILE A 638 18.11 -4.06 -27.10
C ILE A 638 18.27 -3.78 -25.61
N SER A 639 19.36 -4.24 -24.96
CA SER A 639 19.61 -3.97 -23.55
C SER A 639 20.00 -2.52 -23.30
N GLU A 640 20.78 -1.93 -24.18
CA GLU A 640 21.15 -0.51 -24.17
C GLU A 640 19.92 0.37 -24.36
N VAL A 641 19.02 -0.01 -25.28
CA VAL A 641 17.75 0.72 -25.48
C VAL A 641 16.85 0.62 -24.24
N LEU A 642 16.78 -0.54 -23.60
CA LEU A 642 16.02 -0.71 -22.36
C LEU A 642 16.64 0.02 -21.16
N ALA A 643 17.93 0.29 -21.18
CA ALA A 643 18.62 1.07 -20.16
C ALA A 643 18.43 2.59 -20.33
N MET A 644 17.94 3.06 -21.51
CA MET A 644 17.70 4.48 -21.72
C MET A 644 16.60 5.03 -20.81
N PRO A 645 16.74 6.26 -20.31
CA PRO A 645 15.63 7.07 -19.81
C PRO A 645 14.60 7.33 -20.91
N VAL A 646 13.34 7.53 -20.52
CA VAL A 646 12.24 7.84 -21.46
C VAL A 646 12.56 9.02 -22.38
N THR A 647 13.15 10.11 -21.85
CA THR A 647 13.53 11.30 -22.63
C THR A 647 14.58 11.00 -23.71
N GLU A 648 15.63 10.23 -23.36
CA GLU A 648 16.65 9.80 -24.32
C GLU A 648 16.05 8.88 -25.39
N ALA A 649 15.20 7.94 -24.97
CA ALA A 649 14.53 7.03 -25.87
C ALA A 649 13.54 7.78 -26.81
N GLU A 650 12.87 8.83 -26.33
CA GLU A 650 11.98 9.66 -27.14
C GLU A 650 12.75 10.30 -28.29
N GLU A 651 13.92 10.89 -28.02
CA GLU A 651 14.79 11.46 -29.04
C GLU A 651 15.32 10.39 -29.99
N PHE A 652 15.76 9.24 -29.46
CA PHE A 652 16.28 8.12 -30.23
C PHE A 652 15.27 7.57 -31.25
N PHE A 653 13.99 7.46 -30.88
CA PHE A 653 12.94 6.95 -31.77
C PHE A 653 12.24 8.03 -32.61
N ARG A 654 12.57 9.31 -32.46
CA ARG A 654 12.01 10.42 -33.21
C ARG A 654 12.49 10.46 -34.66
N GLU A 655 13.80 10.32 -34.89
CA GLU A 655 14.46 10.52 -36.18
C GLU A 655 15.55 9.45 -36.42
N GLY A 656 16.17 9.48 -37.63
CA GLY A 656 17.26 8.60 -38.00
C GLY A 656 16.85 7.15 -38.30
N GLU A 657 17.82 6.25 -38.21
CA GLU A 657 17.64 4.79 -38.50
C GLU A 657 16.69 4.10 -37.50
N ALA A 658 16.64 4.57 -36.27
CA ALA A 658 15.76 4.03 -35.24
C ALA A 658 14.34 4.60 -35.26
N ARG A 659 14.01 5.52 -36.19
CA ARG A 659 12.70 6.17 -36.25
C ARG A 659 11.55 5.19 -36.18
N THR A 660 10.78 5.28 -35.11
CA THR A 660 9.63 4.40 -34.82
C THR A 660 8.47 5.24 -34.27
N PRO A 661 7.57 5.78 -35.15
CA PRO A 661 6.52 6.72 -34.72
C PRO A 661 5.57 6.16 -33.64
N ALA A 662 5.35 4.85 -33.61
CA ALA A 662 4.52 4.21 -32.60
C ALA A 662 5.21 4.21 -31.22
N ALA A 663 6.52 3.97 -31.17
CA ALA A 663 7.30 4.04 -29.94
C ALA A 663 7.39 5.50 -29.44
N HIS A 664 7.72 6.43 -30.33
CA HIS A 664 7.83 7.85 -30.00
C HIS A 664 6.54 8.39 -29.35
N ARG A 665 5.36 8.10 -29.91
CA ARG A 665 4.07 8.52 -29.31
C ARG A 665 3.84 8.02 -27.88
N ILE A 666 4.28 6.81 -27.57
CA ILE A 666 4.14 6.25 -26.21
C ILE A 666 5.14 6.95 -25.28
N LEU A 667 6.36 7.20 -25.76
CA LEU A 667 7.41 7.90 -25.02
C LEU A 667 7.04 9.35 -24.72
N THR A 668 6.47 10.07 -25.68
CA THR A 668 5.95 11.44 -25.45
C THR A 668 4.90 11.47 -24.34
N ARG A 669 3.96 10.50 -24.31
CA ARG A 669 2.97 10.42 -23.21
C ARG A 669 3.61 10.14 -21.86
N LEU A 670 4.66 9.30 -21.81
CA LEU A 670 5.42 9.06 -20.59
C LEU A 670 6.16 10.30 -20.11
N ALA A 671 6.75 11.08 -21.04
CA ALA A 671 7.38 12.35 -20.74
C ALA A 671 6.36 13.39 -20.25
N ASP A 672 5.19 13.48 -20.90
CA ASP A 672 4.08 14.39 -20.55
C ASP A 672 3.57 14.21 -19.11
N VAL A 673 3.61 12.98 -18.57
CA VAL A 673 3.22 12.70 -17.17
C VAL A 673 4.39 12.84 -16.18
N GLY A 674 5.52 13.41 -16.59
CA GLY A 674 6.69 13.64 -15.72
C GLY A 674 7.49 12.35 -15.41
N LEU A 675 7.46 11.34 -16.29
CA LEU A 675 8.24 10.10 -16.16
C LEU A 675 9.44 10.04 -17.09
N GLY A 676 9.93 11.19 -17.58
CA GLY A 676 11.04 11.29 -18.52
C GLY A 676 12.34 10.65 -18.03
N TYR A 677 12.56 10.61 -16.73
CA TYR A 677 13.75 10.05 -16.10
C TYR A 677 13.74 8.53 -15.93
N LEU A 678 12.56 7.86 -15.99
CA LEU A 678 12.46 6.42 -15.82
C LEU A 678 13.17 5.67 -16.94
N THR A 679 13.95 4.64 -16.60
CA THR A 679 14.52 3.76 -17.61
C THR A 679 13.46 2.77 -18.12
N LEU A 680 13.48 2.49 -19.41
CA LEU A 680 12.48 1.64 -20.07
C LEU A 680 12.42 0.23 -19.48
N GLY A 681 13.57 -0.29 -19.06
CA GLY A 681 13.75 -1.64 -18.51
C GLY A 681 13.65 -1.72 -16.98
N GLN A 682 13.40 -0.63 -16.25
CA GLN A 682 13.32 -0.63 -14.79
C GLN A 682 12.21 -1.59 -14.30
N PRO A 683 12.46 -2.46 -13.29
CA PRO A 683 11.41 -3.32 -12.75
C PRO A 683 10.24 -2.51 -12.18
N LEU A 684 9.00 -2.88 -12.49
CA LEU A 684 7.82 -2.17 -11.94
C LEU A 684 7.71 -2.23 -10.41
N THR A 685 8.38 -3.19 -9.80
CA THR A 685 8.42 -3.34 -8.34
C THR A 685 9.23 -2.27 -7.64
N THR A 686 10.15 -1.60 -8.35
CA THR A 686 11.00 -0.53 -7.83
C THR A 686 10.35 0.86 -7.95
N LEU A 687 9.21 0.97 -8.64
CA LEU A 687 8.51 2.23 -8.82
C LEU A 687 7.79 2.66 -7.53
N SER A 688 7.87 3.95 -7.23
CA SER A 688 7.06 4.59 -6.19
C SER A 688 5.56 4.54 -6.48
N GLY A 689 4.72 4.84 -5.49
CA GLY A 689 3.26 4.91 -5.66
C GLY A 689 2.85 5.89 -6.74
N GLY A 690 3.41 7.10 -6.72
CA GLY A 690 3.14 8.15 -7.69
C GLY A 690 3.63 7.82 -9.10
N GLU A 691 4.82 7.22 -9.24
CA GLU A 691 5.34 6.76 -10.54
C GLU A 691 4.43 5.71 -11.18
N ARG A 692 3.97 4.75 -10.39
CA ARG A 692 3.01 3.72 -10.85
C ARG A 692 1.71 4.34 -11.34
N GLN A 693 1.18 5.31 -10.62
CA GLN A 693 -0.04 6.00 -10.99
C GLN A 693 0.12 6.80 -12.28
N ARG A 694 1.21 7.57 -12.42
CA ARG A 694 1.51 8.30 -13.65
C ARG A 694 1.74 7.36 -14.84
N LEU A 695 2.36 6.20 -14.62
CA LEU A 695 2.53 5.18 -15.65
C LEU A 695 1.18 4.62 -16.13
N LYS A 696 0.23 4.39 -15.21
CA LYS A 696 -1.16 4.02 -15.56
C LYS A 696 -1.82 5.14 -16.37
N LEU A 697 -1.71 6.38 -15.92
CA LEU A 697 -2.28 7.54 -16.62
C LEU A 697 -1.76 7.62 -18.06
N ALA A 698 -0.44 7.56 -18.27
CA ALA A 698 0.16 7.57 -19.61
C ALA A 698 -0.35 6.46 -20.52
N THR A 699 -0.64 5.28 -19.95
CA THR A 699 -1.18 4.15 -20.68
C THR A 699 -2.63 4.41 -21.12
N HIS A 700 -3.46 4.91 -20.20
CA HIS A 700 -4.88 5.16 -20.45
C HIS A 700 -5.18 6.44 -21.24
N MET A 701 -4.24 7.37 -21.35
CA MET A 701 -4.39 8.58 -22.18
C MET A 701 -4.70 8.28 -23.66
N ALA A 702 -4.46 7.04 -24.13
CA ALA A 702 -4.81 6.58 -25.46
C ALA A 702 -6.27 6.11 -25.60
N ASP A 703 -6.95 5.90 -24.48
CA ASP A 703 -8.29 5.32 -24.44
C ASP A 703 -9.34 6.36 -24.88
N LYS A 704 -10.44 5.87 -25.44
CA LYS A 704 -11.54 6.71 -25.91
C LYS A 704 -12.48 7.19 -24.79
N GLY A 705 -12.13 6.95 -23.50
CA GLY A 705 -12.94 7.33 -22.35
C GLY A 705 -13.31 8.82 -22.36
N GLY A 706 -14.54 9.12 -21.95
CA GLY A 706 -15.06 10.49 -21.83
C GLY A 706 -14.71 11.13 -20.50
N THR A 707 -14.58 10.33 -19.42
CA THR A 707 -14.33 10.81 -18.06
C THR A 707 -13.11 10.14 -17.43
N TYR A 708 -12.20 10.92 -16.90
CA TYR A 708 -11.04 10.47 -16.14
C TYR A 708 -11.24 10.72 -14.66
N VAL A 709 -11.06 9.70 -13.85
CA VAL A 709 -11.06 9.77 -12.38
C VAL A 709 -9.66 9.52 -11.88
N LEU A 710 -9.05 10.51 -11.24
CA LEU A 710 -7.68 10.45 -10.73
C LEU A 710 -7.70 10.57 -9.20
N ASP A 711 -6.98 9.67 -8.52
CA ASP A 711 -6.91 9.63 -7.06
C ASP A 711 -5.53 10.11 -6.60
N GLU A 712 -5.45 11.34 -6.06
CA GLU A 712 -4.22 12.00 -5.59
C GLU A 712 -3.07 11.98 -6.62
N PRO A 713 -3.23 12.55 -7.83
CA PRO A 713 -2.22 12.48 -8.87
C PRO A 713 -0.95 13.29 -8.58
N THR A 714 -0.95 14.18 -7.57
CA THR A 714 0.24 14.94 -7.14
C THR A 714 1.15 14.16 -6.20
N THR A 715 0.77 12.94 -5.82
CA THR A 715 1.54 12.09 -4.91
C THR A 715 2.99 11.89 -5.39
N GLY A 716 3.97 12.22 -4.55
CA GLY A 716 5.41 12.07 -4.84
C GLY A 716 5.92 13.02 -5.91
N LEU A 717 5.18 14.07 -6.27
CA LEU A 717 5.64 15.13 -7.16
C LEU A 717 6.38 16.22 -6.39
N HIS A 718 7.51 16.63 -6.95
CA HIS A 718 8.15 17.88 -6.54
C HIS A 718 7.31 19.10 -6.94
N LEU A 719 7.47 20.21 -6.24
CA LEU A 719 6.71 21.45 -6.49
C LEU A 719 6.75 21.90 -7.96
N ALA A 720 7.92 21.84 -8.58
CA ALA A 720 8.11 22.19 -9.99
C ALA A 720 7.37 21.25 -10.98
N ASP A 721 7.05 20.02 -10.58
CA ASP A 721 6.41 19.05 -11.47
C ASP A 721 4.88 19.18 -11.44
N VAL A 722 4.32 19.87 -10.44
CA VAL A 722 2.87 20.09 -10.31
C VAL A 722 2.31 20.89 -11.48
N ASP A 723 3.01 21.91 -11.93
CA ASP A 723 2.58 22.73 -13.07
C ASP A 723 2.49 21.93 -14.38
N GLN A 724 3.42 21.01 -14.60
CA GLN A 724 3.38 20.10 -15.74
C GLN A 724 2.15 19.19 -15.68
N LEU A 725 1.81 18.67 -14.49
CA LEU A 725 0.59 17.89 -14.30
C LEU A 725 -0.66 18.72 -14.56
N LEU A 726 -0.74 19.96 -14.05
CA LEU A 726 -1.87 20.87 -14.30
C LEU A 726 -2.06 21.16 -15.78
N ALA A 727 -0.98 21.43 -16.51
CA ALA A 727 -1.02 21.63 -17.96
C ALA A 727 -1.49 20.37 -18.71
N LEU A 728 -1.17 19.17 -18.21
CA LEU A 728 -1.68 17.92 -18.76
C LEU A 728 -3.18 17.77 -18.53
N LEU A 729 -3.66 18.05 -17.31
CA LEU A 729 -5.09 17.98 -16.98
C LEU A 729 -5.89 18.97 -17.83
N ASP A 730 -5.39 20.18 -18.05
CA ASP A 730 -6.00 21.17 -18.94
C ASP A 730 -6.09 20.65 -20.37
N ARG A 731 -5.01 20.06 -20.93
CA ARG A 731 -5.06 19.46 -22.28
C ARG A 731 -6.09 18.35 -22.40
N LEU A 732 -6.30 17.54 -21.35
CA LEU A 732 -7.35 16.51 -21.34
C LEU A 732 -8.73 17.15 -21.42
N VAL A 733 -8.99 18.17 -20.58
CA VAL A 733 -10.28 18.90 -20.59
C VAL A 733 -10.50 19.60 -21.91
N ASP A 734 -9.50 20.31 -22.46
CA ASP A 734 -9.58 21.01 -23.73
C ASP A 734 -9.79 20.06 -24.92
N SER A 735 -9.42 18.78 -24.78
CA SER A 735 -9.73 17.75 -25.76
C SER A 735 -11.17 17.21 -25.67
N GLY A 736 -12.01 17.81 -24.80
CA GLY A 736 -13.43 17.43 -24.61
C GLY A 736 -13.64 16.31 -23.58
N LYS A 737 -12.66 16.05 -22.70
CA LYS A 737 -12.77 15.07 -21.62
C LYS A 737 -13.28 15.74 -20.34
N SER A 738 -13.90 14.94 -19.46
CA SER A 738 -14.20 15.34 -18.09
C SER A 738 -13.09 14.80 -17.18
N VAL A 739 -12.58 15.62 -16.27
CA VAL A 739 -11.51 15.19 -15.36
C VAL A 739 -11.98 15.41 -13.92
N ILE A 740 -12.11 14.34 -13.17
CA ILE A 740 -12.47 14.33 -11.75
C ILE A 740 -11.22 13.93 -10.97
N VAL A 741 -10.79 14.77 -10.05
CA VAL A 741 -9.57 14.56 -9.26
C VAL A 741 -9.92 14.57 -7.79
N ILE A 742 -9.60 13.48 -7.08
CA ILE A 742 -9.60 13.48 -5.62
C ILE A 742 -8.25 14.05 -5.19
N GLU A 743 -8.24 15.21 -4.52
CA GLU A 743 -7.00 15.92 -4.26
C GLU A 743 -7.06 16.81 -3.02
N HIS A 744 -5.87 17.02 -2.42
CA HIS A 744 -5.66 17.91 -1.28
C HIS A 744 -4.64 19.02 -1.58
N HIS A 745 -3.95 18.94 -2.72
CA HIS A 745 -2.92 19.88 -3.10
C HIS A 745 -3.53 21.24 -3.45
N GLN A 746 -3.14 22.28 -2.72
CA GLN A 746 -3.76 23.61 -2.80
C GLN A 746 -3.61 24.25 -4.19
N ALA A 747 -2.48 24.03 -4.90
CA ALA A 747 -2.32 24.51 -6.27
C ALA A 747 -3.32 23.86 -7.24
N VAL A 748 -3.62 22.57 -7.08
CA VAL A 748 -4.62 21.87 -7.90
C VAL A 748 -6.02 22.39 -7.60
N MET A 749 -6.35 22.61 -6.32
CA MET A 749 -7.62 23.22 -5.93
C MET A 749 -7.79 24.63 -6.47
N ALA A 750 -6.71 25.47 -6.41
CA ALA A 750 -6.76 26.83 -6.95
C ALA A 750 -6.92 26.87 -8.48
N HIS A 751 -6.44 25.83 -9.17
CA HIS A 751 -6.49 25.67 -10.64
C HIS A 751 -7.76 24.99 -11.15
N ALA A 752 -8.58 24.42 -10.27
CA ALA A 752 -9.81 23.71 -10.65
C ALA A 752 -10.85 24.65 -11.32
N ASP A 753 -11.70 24.07 -12.15
CA ASP A 753 -12.90 24.76 -12.63
C ASP A 753 -14.06 24.63 -11.61
N TRP A 754 -14.13 23.51 -10.90
CA TRP A 754 -15.14 23.22 -9.89
C TRP A 754 -14.58 22.46 -8.71
N ILE A 755 -15.07 22.75 -7.51
CA ILE A 755 -14.70 22.05 -6.27
C ILE A 755 -15.96 21.47 -5.63
N ILE A 756 -15.83 20.23 -5.16
CA ILE A 756 -16.78 19.55 -4.28
C ILE A 756 -16.04 19.23 -2.99
N ASP A 757 -16.42 19.88 -1.88
CA ASP A 757 -15.79 19.72 -0.57
C ASP A 757 -16.67 18.84 0.34
N LEU A 758 -16.09 17.74 0.83
CA LEU A 758 -16.76 16.81 1.75
C LEU A 758 -16.31 17.05 3.18
N GLY A 759 -17.26 17.06 4.08
CA GLY A 759 -17.03 17.30 5.51
C GLY A 759 -18.31 17.14 6.34
N PRO A 760 -18.42 17.94 7.43
CA PRO A 760 -17.43 18.88 7.96
C PRO A 760 -16.22 18.22 8.63
N GLY A 761 -16.37 16.99 9.14
CA GLY A 761 -15.34 16.20 9.83
C GLY A 761 -15.02 14.89 9.14
N ALA A 762 -14.56 13.93 9.92
CA ALA A 762 -14.19 12.59 9.49
C ALA A 762 -15.13 11.53 10.09
N GLY A 763 -15.21 10.34 9.48
CA GLY A 763 -16.06 9.26 9.97
C GLY A 763 -17.54 9.65 9.98
N HIS A 764 -18.24 9.40 11.09
CA HIS A 764 -19.66 9.75 11.23
C HIS A 764 -19.94 11.26 11.26
N ASP A 765 -18.95 12.09 11.59
CA ASP A 765 -19.04 13.55 11.52
C ASP A 765 -18.83 14.12 10.11
N GLY A 766 -18.44 13.25 9.17
CA GLY A 766 -18.26 13.58 7.77
C GLY A 766 -19.40 13.08 6.88
N GLY A 767 -19.07 12.75 5.64
CA GLY A 767 -19.98 12.09 4.71
C GLY A 767 -21.05 12.99 4.10
N ARG A 768 -20.85 14.30 4.10
CA ARG A 768 -21.76 15.29 3.49
C ARG A 768 -21.01 16.22 2.56
N VAL A 769 -21.65 16.72 1.53
CA VAL A 769 -21.14 17.85 0.74
C VAL A 769 -21.37 19.13 1.53
N VAL A 770 -20.26 19.80 1.90
CA VAL A 770 -20.30 21.06 2.67
C VAL A 770 -20.14 22.29 1.77
N PHE A 771 -19.59 22.08 0.57
CA PHE A 771 -19.47 23.12 -0.44
C PHE A 771 -19.42 22.50 -1.85
N GLU A 772 -20.04 23.16 -2.80
CA GLU A 772 -19.88 22.97 -4.23
C GLU A 772 -19.86 24.32 -4.93
N GLY A 773 -18.97 24.49 -5.92
CA GLY A 773 -18.78 25.74 -6.65
C GLY A 773 -17.37 25.94 -7.16
N THR A 774 -17.09 27.16 -7.61
CA THR A 774 -15.73 27.54 -8.10
C THR A 774 -14.75 27.75 -6.95
N PRO A 775 -13.42 27.64 -7.18
CA PRO A 775 -12.39 27.94 -6.17
C PRO A 775 -12.54 29.35 -5.58
N ALA A 776 -12.90 30.33 -6.41
CA ALA A 776 -13.11 31.71 -5.97
C ALA A 776 -14.28 31.86 -4.97
N GLU A 777 -15.37 31.13 -5.20
CA GLU A 777 -16.52 31.11 -4.28
C GLU A 777 -16.17 30.42 -2.95
N LEU A 778 -15.38 29.34 -2.99
CA LEU A 778 -14.89 28.64 -1.78
C LEU A 778 -14.05 29.57 -0.91
N VAL A 779 -13.09 30.27 -1.51
CA VAL A 779 -12.25 31.25 -0.81
C VAL A 779 -13.05 32.42 -0.26
N ALA A 780 -14.06 32.92 -0.99
CA ALA A 780 -14.91 34.01 -0.55
C ALA A 780 -15.80 33.65 0.64
N LYS A 781 -16.35 32.41 0.66
CA LYS A 781 -17.26 31.95 1.73
C LYS A 781 -16.53 31.63 3.03
N ARG A 782 -15.31 31.08 2.98
CA ARG A 782 -14.48 30.67 4.16
C ARG A 782 -15.29 29.89 5.22
N GLY A 783 -16.30 29.15 4.79
CA GLY A 783 -17.21 28.43 5.68
C GLY A 783 -16.80 26.98 5.94
N THR A 784 -15.69 26.51 5.34
CA THR A 784 -15.19 25.17 5.49
C THR A 784 -13.70 25.20 5.81
N VAL A 785 -13.21 24.14 6.46
CA VAL A 785 -11.76 23.99 6.76
C VAL A 785 -10.93 24.10 5.48
N THR A 786 -11.37 23.49 4.38
CA THR A 786 -10.72 23.58 3.07
C THR A 786 -10.68 25.03 2.56
N GLY A 787 -11.79 25.77 2.67
CA GLY A 787 -11.88 27.16 2.23
C GLY A 787 -10.94 28.10 2.99
N GLU A 788 -10.81 27.91 4.31
CA GLU A 788 -9.88 28.67 5.15
C GLU A 788 -8.42 28.45 4.74
N HIS A 789 -8.02 27.18 4.56
CA HIS A 789 -6.64 26.84 4.15
C HIS A 789 -6.36 27.29 2.72
N LEU A 790 -7.29 27.14 1.78
CA LEU A 790 -7.10 27.61 0.42
C LEU A 790 -6.98 29.14 0.36
N ALA A 791 -7.81 29.88 1.13
CA ALA A 791 -7.72 31.33 1.24
C ALA A 791 -6.35 31.79 1.77
N ALA A 792 -5.84 31.14 2.82
CA ALA A 792 -4.51 31.42 3.36
C ALA A 792 -3.40 31.13 2.34
N TYR A 793 -3.54 30.07 1.54
CA TYR A 793 -2.57 29.67 0.53
C TYR A 793 -2.47 30.67 -0.62
N VAL A 794 -3.60 31.14 -1.16
CA VAL A 794 -3.62 32.10 -2.27
C VAL A 794 -3.35 33.55 -1.86
N GLY A 795 -3.08 33.78 -0.57
CA GLY A 795 -2.74 35.12 -0.06
C GLY A 795 -3.94 36.04 0.16
N GLY A 796 -5.11 35.46 0.39
CA GLY A 796 -6.37 36.15 0.66
C GLY A 796 -6.55 36.57 2.13
#